data_62e57144fc347372eac8a12b56fa5971
#
_entry.id   62e57144fc347372eac8a12b56fa5971
#
_cell.length_a   1.000
_cell.length_b   1.000
_cell.length_c   1.000
_cell.angle_alpha   90.00
_cell.angle_beta   90.00
_cell.angle_gamma   90.00
#
_symmetry.space_group_name_H-M   'P 1'
#
loop_
_entity.id
_entity.type
_entity.pdbx_description
1 polymer ?
#
loop_
_entity_poly.entity_id
_entity_poly.type
_entity_poly.pdbx_seq_one_letter_code
_entity_poly.pdbx_strand_id
1 'polypeptide(L)'
;MSAEELTAFQREITEGIPAQLPEPSLRSTGVSHAPVRKDILTEKEKVLALRNALRYFPADQHSELAPEFAAELRQYGRIYMYRLRPSYAMHARPIEAYPAVSQQAASIMLMIQNNLDPAVAQHPEELITYGGNGGVFQNWAQYRLTMQYLSQMTEEQTLVMYSGHPMGVFPSHADAPRVVVTNGMVIPNYSKPDDWERMNALGVSQYGQMTAGSYMYIGPQGIVHGTTITVLNAVRMNDKTGSGPAGKLFVTAGLGGMSGAQPKAGNIAGVVSVTAEVNSEAAYKRHEQGWVDHVIEDVHELTEKVQASVAVKEAVSYAYLGNVVDVWEAFDRAGLFVDLGSDQTSLHNPWAGGYYPAGLGFEEANEMMARDPERFAVHVKESLRRHAAAVNRHTAKGTYFFDYGNAFLLEASRSGADVMNEDGTGFRYPSYVQDIMGPMCFDYGFGPFRWVCTSGKPEDLELTDTLACEVLERLMQEAPADIRQQMDDNIRWIKGAKANKLVVGSQARILYADAQGRMEIAKAFNDAIAAGQLAGPVVLGRDHHDVSGTDSPFRETSNIYDGSAFTADMAVQNFAGDAFRGATWISLHNGGGVGWGEVMNGGFGMLIDGSADAERRLKSMLHWDVNNGIARRSWARNEGAEWAIRRAMEQEPRLKVTMPAHADDALIQRA
;
A
#
# COMPACT_ATOMS: atom_id res chain seq x y z
N MET A 1 -7.89 9.07 28.22
CA MET A 1 -6.56 9.36 28.80
C MET A 1 -6.76 10.35 29.95
N SER A 2 -6.23 10.06 31.15
CA SER A 2 -6.26 10.99 32.27
C SER A 2 -5.31 12.18 32.02
N ALA A 3 -5.42 13.24 32.81
CA ALA A 3 -4.52 14.40 32.69
C ALA A 3 -3.04 14.02 33.01
N GLU A 4 -2.83 13.09 33.91
CA GLU A 4 -1.48 12.58 34.23
C GLU A 4 -0.88 11.78 33.07
N GLU A 5 -1.67 10.89 32.47
CA GLU A 5 -1.25 10.13 31.28
C GLU A 5 -0.93 11.06 30.11
N LEU A 6 -1.75 12.10 29.88
CA LEU A 6 -1.49 13.09 28.84
C LEU A 6 -0.17 13.83 29.09
N THR A 7 0.06 14.27 30.31
CA THR A 7 1.29 14.98 30.68
C THR A 7 2.52 14.08 30.51
N ALA A 8 2.43 12.80 30.89
CA ALA A 8 3.51 11.85 30.73
C ALA A 8 3.83 11.58 29.25
N PHE A 9 2.78 11.40 28.41
CA PHE A 9 2.88 11.24 26.97
C PHE A 9 3.58 12.43 26.30
N GLN A 10 3.12 13.65 26.61
CA GLN A 10 3.70 14.87 26.05
C GLN A 10 5.16 15.08 26.47
N ARG A 11 5.47 14.79 27.73
CA ARG A 11 6.83 14.90 28.25
C ARG A 11 7.76 13.90 27.53
N GLU A 12 7.36 12.65 27.38
CA GLU A 12 8.19 11.63 26.74
C GLU A 12 8.47 11.95 25.26
N ILE A 13 7.51 12.55 24.56
CA ILE A 13 7.71 13.04 23.18
C ILE A 13 8.71 14.20 23.15
N THR A 14 8.55 15.19 24.02
CA THR A 14 9.41 16.39 23.99
C THR A 14 10.82 16.11 24.50
N GLU A 15 11.00 15.12 25.36
CA GLU A 15 12.30 14.66 25.80
C GLU A 15 13.12 13.98 24.68
N GLY A 16 12.46 13.22 23.80
CA GLY A 16 13.11 12.46 22.73
C GLY A 16 13.91 11.27 23.28
N ILE A 17 15.21 11.19 22.97
CA ILE A 17 16.10 10.19 23.60
C ILE A 17 16.35 10.63 25.05
N PRO A 18 15.95 9.84 26.06
CA PRO A 18 16.09 10.24 27.43
C PRO A 18 17.56 10.32 27.86
N ALA A 19 17.88 11.34 28.65
CA ALA A 19 19.23 11.51 29.18
C ALA A 19 19.65 10.36 30.11
N GLN A 20 18.71 9.83 30.90
CA GLN A 20 18.87 8.60 31.64
C GLN A 20 18.28 7.43 30.84
N LEU A 21 19.13 6.50 30.47
CA LEU A 21 18.68 5.34 29.69
C LEU A 21 17.65 4.49 30.45
N PRO A 22 16.56 4.06 29.81
CA PRO A 22 15.64 3.08 30.38
C PRO A 22 16.34 1.75 30.65
N GLU A 23 15.74 0.90 31.48
CA GLU A 23 16.25 -0.47 31.66
C GLU A 23 16.30 -1.24 30.34
N PRO A 24 17.30 -2.10 30.13
CA PRO A 24 17.39 -2.92 28.92
C PRO A 24 16.11 -3.72 28.68
N SER A 25 15.60 -3.68 27.47
CA SER A 25 14.42 -4.46 27.10
C SER A 25 14.66 -5.24 25.82
N LEU A 26 14.03 -6.41 25.74
CA LEU A 26 14.06 -7.30 24.59
C LEU A 26 12.69 -7.27 23.87
N ARG A 27 12.56 -8.06 22.82
CA ARG A 27 11.27 -8.32 22.15
C ARG A 27 10.22 -8.77 23.18
N SER A 28 9.02 -8.24 23.06
CA SER A 28 7.90 -8.67 23.91
C SER A 28 7.42 -10.07 23.48
N THR A 29 6.91 -10.83 24.41
CA THR A 29 6.25 -12.10 24.10
C THR A 29 4.79 -11.87 23.70
N GLY A 30 4.26 -12.69 22.80
CA GLY A 30 2.84 -12.63 22.43
C GLY A 30 2.47 -11.57 21.38
N VAL A 31 3.47 -10.92 20.78
CA VAL A 31 3.27 -10.01 19.64
C VAL A 31 3.94 -10.58 18.38
N SER A 32 3.46 -10.16 17.20
CA SER A 32 4.07 -10.55 15.93
C SER A 32 5.38 -9.82 15.72
N HIS A 33 6.43 -10.56 15.40
CA HIS A 33 7.77 -10.02 15.12
C HIS A 33 8.17 -10.22 13.67
N ALA A 34 8.98 -9.29 13.16
CA ALA A 34 9.63 -9.43 11.87
C ALA A 34 10.56 -10.65 11.86
N PRO A 35 10.66 -11.36 10.71
CA PRO A 35 11.62 -12.45 10.55
C PRO A 35 13.05 -11.99 10.87
N VAL A 36 13.84 -12.88 11.47
CA VAL A 36 15.26 -12.65 11.68
C VAL A 36 15.94 -12.44 10.32
N ARG A 37 16.71 -11.36 10.20
CA ARG A 37 17.39 -11.03 8.96
C ARG A 37 18.69 -11.82 8.82
N LYS A 38 19.03 -12.13 7.57
CA LYS A 38 20.31 -12.78 7.23
C LYS A 38 21.49 -11.95 7.75
N ASP A 39 22.48 -12.61 8.36
CA ASP A 39 23.78 -12.01 8.68
C ASP A 39 24.59 -11.85 7.38
N ILE A 40 24.64 -10.60 6.90
CA ILE A 40 25.29 -10.27 5.62
C ILE A 40 26.56 -9.43 5.83
N LEU A 41 26.79 -8.94 7.04
CA LEU A 41 27.90 -8.05 7.34
C LEU A 41 29.18 -8.82 7.65
N THR A 42 30.30 -8.36 7.10
CA THR A 42 31.64 -8.75 7.56
C THR A 42 31.92 -8.23 8.96
N GLU A 43 32.87 -8.79 9.68
CA GLU A 43 33.25 -8.33 11.04
C GLU A 43 33.63 -6.84 11.07
N LYS A 44 34.28 -6.34 10.02
CA LYS A 44 34.60 -4.91 9.89
C LYS A 44 33.33 -4.06 9.74
N GLU A 45 32.36 -4.57 9.00
CA GLU A 45 31.08 -3.87 8.81
C GLU A 45 30.19 -3.94 10.04
N LYS A 46 30.23 -5.02 10.83
CA LYS A 46 29.56 -5.08 12.15
C LYS A 46 30.06 -3.99 13.09
N VAL A 47 31.37 -3.73 13.11
CA VAL A 47 31.95 -2.60 13.85
C VAL A 47 31.42 -1.26 13.33
N LEU A 48 31.28 -1.11 12.02
CA LEU A 48 30.70 0.11 11.43
C LEU A 48 29.23 0.28 11.78
N ALA A 49 28.43 -0.80 11.74
CA ALA A 49 27.03 -0.79 12.14
C ALA A 49 26.85 -0.36 13.62
N LEU A 50 27.71 -0.85 14.51
CA LEU A 50 27.71 -0.42 15.92
C LEU A 50 28.06 1.07 16.07
N ARG A 51 29.05 1.57 15.34
CA ARG A 51 29.37 3.00 15.34
C ARG A 51 28.19 3.83 14.84
N ASN A 52 27.51 3.38 13.81
CA ASN A 52 26.31 4.03 13.28
C ASN A 52 25.15 4.03 14.30
N ALA A 53 24.99 2.96 15.08
CA ALA A 53 23.99 2.89 16.12
C ALA A 53 24.34 3.80 17.31
N LEU A 54 25.59 3.81 17.75
CA LEU A 54 26.04 4.60 18.89
C LEU A 54 26.07 6.10 18.65
N ARG A 55 26.07 6.57 17.38
CA ARG A 55 26.09 8.00 17.04
C ARG A 55 24.88 8.81 17.55
N TYR A 56 23.81 8.13 17.99
CA TYR A 56 22.64 8.79 18.58
C TYR A 56 22.83 9.17 20.05
N PHE A 57 23.89 8.70 20.69
CA PHE A 57 24.09 8.77 22.14
C PHE A 57 25.39 9.47 22.50
N PRO A 58 25.45 10.16 23.66
CA PRO A 58 26.69 10.70 24.17
C PRO A 58 27.69 9.59 24.54
N ALA A 59 28.99 9.91 24.51
CA ALA A 59 30.06 8.92 24.61
C ALA A 59 30.11 8.14 25.95
N ASP A 60 29.63 8.73 27.02
CA ASP A 60 29.56 8.11 28.35
C ASP A 60 28.54 6.94 28.41
N GLN A 61 27.55 6.91 27.51
CA GLN A 61 26.57 5.82 27.40
C GLN A 61 27.04 4.68 26.50
N HIS A 62 28.10 4.86 25.70
CA HIS A 62 28.53 3.87 24.71
C HIS A 62 28.97 2.54 25.33
N SER A 63 29.61 2.56 26.51
CA SER A 63 30.05 1.32 27.20
C SER A 63 28.89 0.42 27.61
N GLU A 64 27.73 0.99 27.92
CA GLU A 64 26.51 0.27 28.26
C GLU A 64 25.77 -0.23 27.01
N LEU A 65 25.62 0.63 25.98
CA LEU A 65 24.82 0.34 24.82
C LEU A 65 25.51 -0.57 23.79
N ALA A 66 26.84 -0.51 23.64
CA ALA A 66 27.55 -1.26 22.63
C ALA A 66 27.36 -2.80 22.73
N PRO A 67 27.43 -3.42 23.92
CA PRO A 67 27.17 -4.86 24.09
C PRO A 67 25.73 -5.23 23.72
N GLU A 68 24.75 -4.39 24.06
CA GLU A 68 23.33 -4.59 23.79
C GLU A 68 23.07 -4.55 22.28
N PHE A 69 23.51 -3.50 21.59
CA PHE A 69 23.35 -3.36 20.14
C PHE A 69 24.09 -4.44 19.35
N ALA A 70 25.25 -4.89 19.86
CA ALA A 70 25.95 -6.03 19.28
C ALA A 70 25.15 -7.33 19.44
N ALA A 71 24.43 -7.50 20.55
CA ALA A 71 23.56 -8.66 20.77
C ALA A 71 22.33 -8.61 19.83
N GLU A 72 21.66 -7.45 19.69
CA GLU A 72 20.57 -7.29 18.73
C GLU A 72 21.01 -7.61 17.29
N LEU A 73 22.16 -7.07 16.85
CA LEU A 73 22.70 -7.32 15.52
C LEU A 73 22.97 -8.80 15.27
N ARG A 74 23.54 -9.53 16.25
CA ARG A 74 23.78 -10.97 16.14
C ARG A 74 22.49 -11.79 16.14
N GLN A 75 21.53 -11.40 16.98
CA GLN A 75 20.30 -12.17 17.18
C GLN A 75 19.27 -11.91 16.06
N TYR A 76 19.16 -10.68 15.59
CA TYR A 76 18.11 -10.26 14.67
C TYR A 76 18.61 -9.83 13.29
N GLY A 77 19.94 -9.71 13.11
CA GLY A 77 20.56 -9.15 11.92
C GLY A 77 20.39 -7.65 11.76
N ARG A 78 19.76 -6.96 12.71
CA ARG A 78 19.48 -5.52 12.75
C ARG A 78 19.57 -5.00 14.17
N ILE A 79 19.75 -3.67 14.31
CA ILE A 79 19.77 -2.96 15.59
C ILE A 79 18.50 -2.13 15.69
N TYR A 80 17.52 -2.60 16.44
CA TYR A 80 16.22 -1.94 16.61
C TYR A 80 16.18 -0.99 17.80
N MET A 81 17.10 -1.13 18.75
CA MET A 81 17.16 -0.33 20.00
C MET A 81 15.89 -0.47 20.84
N TYR A 82 15.47 -1.71 21.10
CA TYR A 82 14.21 -2.04 21.81
C TYR A 82 14.06 -1.34 23.16
N ARG A 83 15.17 -1.07 23.87
CA ARG A 83 15.22 -0.29 25.11
C ARG A 83 14.55 1.07 24.99
N LEU A 84 14.59 1.69 23.79
CA LEU A 84 14.06 3.03 23.56
C LEU A 84 12.59 3.04 23.11
N ARG A 85 11.90 1.90 23.14
CA ARG A 85 10.46 1.89 22.91
C ARG A 85 9.77 2.87 23.87
N PRO A 86 8.75 3.64 23.38
CA PRO A 86 8.00 4.51 24.28
C PRO A 86 7.26 3.72 25.36
N SER A 87 7.04 4.36 26.51
CA SER A 87 6.27 3.76 27.59
C SER A 87 4.77 3.82 27.37
N TYR A 88 4.30 4.71 26.49
CA TYR A 88 2.90 4.88 26.16
C TYR A 88 2.44 3.89 25.07
N ALA A 89 1.15 3.55 25.09
CA ALA A 89 0.55 2.72 24.06
C ALA A 89 0.61 3.42 22.68
N MET A 90 1.07 2.68 21.67
CA MET A 90 1.24 3.18 20.32
C MET A 90 -0.10 3.13 19.56
N HIS A 91 -0.77 4.28 19.49
CA HIS A 91 -1.97 4.52 18.68
C HIS A 91 -2.13 6.01 18.43
N ALA A 92 -2.82 6.38 17.36
CA ALA A 92 -3.15 7.76 17.08
C ALA A 92 -4.12 8.31 18.15
N ARG A 93 -3.86 9.54 18.59
CA ARG A 93 -4.70 10.28 19.53
C ARG A 93 -5.33 11.47 18.82
N PRO A 94 -6.38 12.08 19.39
CA PRO A 94 -6.87 13.37 18.90
C PRO A 94 -5.72 14.38 18.77
N ILE A 95 -5.75 15.20 17.73
CA ILE A 95 -4.63 16.06 17.35
C ILE A 95 -4.19 17.01 18.49
N GLU A 96 -5.12 17.44 19.34
CA GLU A 96 -4.84 18.31 20.47
C GLU A 96 -4.00 17.66 21.58
N ALA A 97 -3.87 16.34 21.58
CA ALA A 97 -3.04 15.63 22.55
C ALA A 97 -1.54 15.79 22.28
N TYR A 98 -1.15 16.11 21.06
CA TYR A 98 0.25 16.19 20.66
C TYR A 98 0.90 17.51 21.07
N PRO A 99 2.12 17.46 21.68
CA PRO A 99 2.83 18.64 22.14
C PRO A 99 3.58 19.32 20.99
N ALA A 100 2.87 19.84 20.01
CA ALA A 100 3.46 20.47 18.83
C ALA A 100 3.17 21.96 18.78
N VAL A 101 4.08 22.76 18.21
CA VAL A 101 3.93 24.19 17.99
C VAL A 101 2.89 24.46 16.88
N SER A 102 2.78 23.58 15.90
CA SER A 102 1.82 23.71 14.79
C SER A 102 0.93 22.49 14.66
N GLN A 103 -0.30 22.67 14.17
CA GLN A 103 -1.21 21.58 13.85
C GLN A 103 -0.64 20.67 12.74
N GLN A 104 0.14 21.21 11.83
CA GLN A 104 0.81 20.47 10.77
C GLN A 104 1.77 19.44 11.38
N ALA A 105 2.63 19.83 12.32
CA ALA A 105 3.53 18.92 13.00
C ALA A 105 2.77 17.89 13.86
N ALA A 106 1.70 18.31 14.57
CA ALA A 106 0.83 17.42 15.32
C ALA A 106 0.19 16.34 14.43
N SER A 107 -0.28 16.71 13.25
CA SER A 107 -0.87 15.77 12.29
C SER A 107 0.12 14.72 11.81
N ILE A 108 1.38 15.08 11.60
CA ILE A 108 2.45 14.14 11.22
C ILE A 108 2.73 13.17 12.36
N MET A 109 2.81 13.64 13.61
CA MET A 109 2.95 12.77 14.79
C MET A 109 1.81 11.77 14.90
N LEU A 110 0.57 12.23 14.71
CA LEU A 110 -0.63 11.39 14.71
C LEU A 110 -0.51 10.28 13.66
N MET A 111 -0.13 10.64 12.44
CA MET A 111 -0.02 9.68 11.33
C MET A 111 1.13 8.69 11.53
N ILE A 112 2.27 9.10 12.09
CA ILE A 112 3.35 8.21 12.49
C ILE A 112 2.85 7.18 13.51
N GLN A 113 2.14 7.62 14.55
CA GLN A 113 1.60 6.71 15.57
C GLN A 113 0.52 5.79 15.02
N ASN A 114 -0.34 6.27 14.12
CA ASN A 114 -1.31 5.41 13.44
C ASN A 114 -0.63 4.30 12.64
N ASN A 115 0.47 4.61 11.94
CA ASN A 115 1.21 3.62 11.15
C ASN A 115 1.92 2.56 12.02
N LEU A 116 2.15 2.85 13.29
CA LEU A 116 2.81 1.96 14.26
C LEU A 116 1.84 1.35 15.28
N ASP A 117 0.55 1.68 15.21
CA ASP A 117 -0.50 1.08 16.04
C ASP A 117 -0.51 -0.45 15.84
N PRO A 118 -0.45 -1.27 16.91
CA PRO A 118 -0.51 -2.74 16.81
C PRO A 118 -1.75 -3.28 16.09
N ALA A 119 -2.84 -2.52 16.04
CA ALA A 119 -4.01 -2.87 15.23
C ALA A 119 -3.79 -2.65 13.73
N VAL A 120 -2.84 -1.80 13.35
CA VAL A 120 -2.51 -1.39 11.97
C VAL A 120 -1.23 -2.03 11.48
N ALA A 121 -0.17 -2.00 12.29
CA ALA A 121 1.17 -2.44 11.93
C ALA A 121 1.33 -3.96 12.03
N GLN A 122 2.04 -4.53 11.07
CA GLN A 122 2.35 -5.97 11.04
C GLN A 122 3.36 -6.36 12.12
N HIS A 123 4.43 -5.57 12.29
CA HIS A 123 5.48 -5.79 13.28
C HIS A 123 5.84 -4.46 13.97
N PRO A 124 4.98 -3.97 14.87
CA PRO A 124 5.13 -2.62 15.43
C PRO A 124 6.42 -2.45 16.24
N GLU A 125 6.92 -3.49 16.90
CA GLU A 125 8.16 -3.41 17.66
C GLU A 125 9.42 -3.28 16.80
N GLU A 126 9.37 -3.74 15.55
CA GLU A 126 10.41 -3.53 14.54
C GLU A 126 10.11 -2.34 13.62
N LEU A 127 9.11 -1.51 13.97
CA LEU A 127 8.73 -0.30 13.24
C LEU A 127 8.27 -0.58 11.80
N ILE A 128 7.70 -1.76 11.56
CA ILE A 128 7.24 -2.24 10.26
C ILE A 128 5.71 -2.21 10.21
N THR A 129 5.17 -1.40 9.30
CA THR A 129 3.72 -1.30 9.11
C THR A 129 3.19 -2.47 8.31
N TYR A 130 3.76 -2.77 7.13
CA TYR A 130 3.36 -3.92 6.31
C TYR A 130 4.48 -4.36 5.36
N GLY A 131 4.23 -5.45 4.62
CA GLY A 131 5.15 -5.95 3.59
C GLY A 131 6.40 -6.66 4.12
N GLY A 132 6.40 -7.07 5.37
CA GLY A 132 7.44 -7.90 5.98
C GLY A 132 8.73 -7.18 6.35
N ASN A 133 9.11 -6.09 5.67
CA ASN A 133 10.33 -5.32 5.94
C ASN A 133 10.28 -3.84 5.57
N GLY A 134 9.14 -3.33 5.13
CA GLY A 134 8.95 -1.90 4.86
C GLY A 134 8.80 -1.10 6.16
N GLY A 135 9.84 -0.40 6.58
CA GLY A 135 9.89 0.30 7.85
C GLY A 135 9.45 1.76 7.76
N VAL A 136 8.86 2.25 8.84
CA VAL A 136 8.64 3.69 9.08
C VAL A 136 9.94 4.33 9.55
N PHE A 137 10.67 3.64 10.42
CA PHE A 137 12.01 3.95 10.91
C PHE A 137 12.85 2.68 10.96
N GLN A 138 14.16 2.81 11.10
CA GLN A 138 15.06 1.67 11.27
C GLN A 138 15.19 1.24 12.75
N ASN A 139 15.07 2.17 13.68
CA ASN A 139 15.21 1.94 15.11
C ASN A 139 14.44 2.97 15.94
N TRP A 140 14.26 2.69 17.23
CA TRP A 140 13.49 3.52 18.14
C TRP A 140 14.13 4.87 18.48
N ALA A 141 15.46 5.02 18.36
CA ALA A 141 16.10 6.33 18.51
C ALA A 141 15.64 7.31 17.40
N GLN A 142 15.50 6.83 16.16
CA GLN A 142 14.99 7.64 15.06
C GLN A 142 13.55 8.10 15.30
N TYR A 143 12.68 7.20 15.78
CA TYR A 143 11.31 7.55 16.17
C TYR A 143 11.31 8.67 17.24
N ARG A 144 12.04 8.49 18.33
CA ARG A 144 12.09 9.47 19.42
C ARG A 144 12.60 10.83 18.99
N LEU A 145 13.69 10.88 18.23
CA LEU A 145 14.23 12.13 17.69
C LEU A 145 13.26 12.81 16.72
N THR A 146 12.60 12.05 15.86
CA THR A 146 11.61 12.60 14.94
C THR A 146 10.45 13.24 15.68
N MET A 147 9.88 12.55 16.68
CA MET A 147 8.79 13.08 17.50
C MET A 147 9.23 14.32 18.29
N GLN A 148 10.45 14.34 18.81
CA GLN A 148 11.03 15.50 19.49
C GLN A 148 11.16 16.71 18.54
N TYR A 149 11.75 16.52 17.36
CA TYR A 149 11.86 17.61 16.37
C TYR A 149 10.48 18.15 15.96
N LEU A 150 9.51 17.28 15.71
CA LEU A 150 8.14 17.67 15.38
C LEU A 150 7.48 18.47 16.53
N SER A 151 7.79 18.14 17.79
CA SER A 151 7.23 18.88 18.94
C SER A 151 7.74 20.31 19.06
N GLN A 152 8.91 20.60 18.52
CA GLN A 152 9.64 21.85 18.72
C GLN A 152 9.65 22.75 17.47
N MET A 153 9.45 22.16 16.27
CA MET A 153 9.57 22.90 15.02
C MET A 153 8.44 23.89 14.80
N THR A 154 8.80 25.00 14.18
CA THR A 154 7.86 26.05 13.78
C THR A 154 7.37 25.85 12.34
N GLU A 155 6.44 26.70 11.89
CA GLU A 155 5.95 26.69 10.51
C GLU A 155 7.00 27.21 9.49
N GLU A 156 8.06 27.85 9.97
CA GLU A 156 9.17 28.33 9.13
C GLU A 156 10.36 27.34 9.11
N GLN A 157 10.10 26.07 9.35
CA GLN A 157 11.11 25.04 9.40
C GLN A 157 10.66 23.78 8.66
N THR A 158 11.65 23.04 8.13
CA THR A 158 11.47 21.73 7.49
C THR A 158 12.38 20.70 8.14
N LEU A 159 11.81 19.60 8.61
CA LEU A 159 12.56 18.43 9.06
C LEU A 159 12.95 17.59 7.84
N VAL A 160 14.24 17.33 7.70
CA VAL A 160 14.82 16.51 6.62
C VAL A 160 15.09 15.10 7.14
N MET A 161 14.56 14.09 6.43
CA MET A 161 14.63 12.68 6.80
C MET A 161 15.34 11.86 5.71
N TYR A 162 16.41 11.17 6.08
CA TYR A 162 17.12 10.22 5.20
C TYR A 162 16.96 8.81 5.73
N SER A 163 16.18 7.97 5.03
CA SER A 163 15.99 6.56 5.38
C SER A 163 15.64 6.36 6.86
N GLY A 164 14.65 7.11 7.35
CA GLY A 164 14.19 7.10 8.75
C GLY A 164 15.00 7.96 9.70
N HIS A 165 16.24 8.35 9.33
CA HIS A 165 17.08 9.19 10.17
C HIS A 165 16.72 10.66 10.05
N PRO A 166 16.33 11.35 11.15
CA PRO A 166 16.09 12.78 11.16
C PRO A 166 17.45 13.53 11.12
N MET A 167 17.78 14.03 9.94
CA MET A 167 19.05 14.77 9.73
C MET A 167 19.08 16.10 10.46
N GLY A 168 17.92 16.71 10.62
CA GLY A 168 17.78 17.99 11.33
C GLY A 168 16.66 18.85 10.78
N VAL A 169 16.41 19.94 11.48
CA VAL A 169 15.40 20.94 11.16
C VAL A 169 16.09 22.16 10.55
N PHE A 170 15.67 22.52 9.34
CA PHE A 170 16.28 23.60 8.57
C PHE A 170 15.32 24.78 8.41
N PRO A 171 15.80 26.03 8.39
CA PRO A 171 14.97 27.18 8.07
C PRO A 171 14.28 27.02 6.71
N SER A 172 13.01 27.42 6.65
CA SER A 172 12.16 27.28 5.48
C SER A 172 11.10 28.41 5.49
N HIS A 173 9.91 28.16 4.95
CA HIS A 173 8.78 29.10 4.94
C HIS A 173 7.46 28.34 5.08
N ALA A 174 6.38 29.05 5.39
CA ALA A 174 5.08 28.45 5.71
C ALA A 174 4.50 27.56 4.59
N ASP A 175 4.75 27.88 3.32
CA ASP A 175 4.29 27.08 2.17
C ASP A 175 5.14 25.83 1.91
N ALA A 176 6.34 25.72 2.49
CA ALA A 176 7.18 24.54 2.32
C ALA A 176 6.66 23.35 3.15
N PRO A 177 6.97 22.11 2.75
CA PRO A 177 6.67 20.94 3.57
C PRO A 177 7.33 21.02 4.96
N ARG A 178 6.59 20.57 5.97
CA ARG A 178 7.14 20.41 7.34
C ARG A 178 8.12 19.26 7.42
N VAL A 179 7.92 18.21 6.62
CA VAL A 179 8.81 17.05 6.54
C VAL A 179 9.05 16.67 5.09
N VAL A 180 10.31 16.39 4.78
CA VAL A 180 10.75 15.82 3.49
C VAL A 180 11.44 14.50 3.76
N VAL A 181 10.88 13.42 3.24
CA VAL A 181 11.35 12.04 3.45
C VAL A 181 11.92 11.46 2.16
N THR A 182 13.12 10.90 2.24
CA THR A 182 13.65 10.02 1.19
C THR A 182 14.08 8.68 1.80
N ASN A 183 13.66 7.58 1.20
CA ASN A 183 14.01 6.24 1.65
C ASN A 183 14.61 5.43 0.50
N GLY A 184 15.70 4.71 0.78
CA GLY A 184 16.28 3.77 -0.16
C GLY A 184 16.83 4.39 -1.45
N MET A 185 17.22 5.65 -1.43
CA MET A 185 17.71 6.38 -2.60
C MET A 185 19.17 5.97 -2.91
N VAL A 186 19.33 4.70 -3.28
CA VAL A 186 20.62 4.10 -3.60
C VAL A 186 20.97 4.39 -5.05
N ILE A 187 22.24 4.74 -5.31
CA ILE A 187 22.75 4.97 -6.67
C ILE A 187 22.55 3.70 -7.51
N PRO A 188 22.01 3.78 -8.74
CA PRO A 188 21.51 2.61 -9.49
C PRO A 188 22.50 1.44 -9.62
N ASN A 189 23.79 1.70 -9.86
CA ASN A 189 24.79 0.63 -9.98
C ASN A 189 25.09 -0.12 -8.66
N TYR A 190 24.60 0.38 -7.54
CA TYR A 190 24.76 -0.18 -6.19
C TYR A 190 23.43 -0.57 -5.57
N SER A 191 22.39 -0.74 -6.39
CA SER A 191 21.01 -1.03 -5.98
C SER A 191 20.63 -2.49 -6.28
N LYS A 192 21.51 -3.43 -5.92
CA LYS A 192 21.23 -4.87 -5.98
C LYS A 192 20.66 -5.35 -4.63
N PRO A 193 19.91 -6.45 -4.59
CA PRO A 193 19.33 -6.96 -3.35
C PRO A 193 20.31 -7.09 -2.19
N ASP A 194 21.51 -7.64 -2.44
CA ASP A 194 22.54 -7.79 -1.39
C ASP A 194 23.16 -6.47 -0.94
N ASP A 195 23.35 -5.50 -1.83
CA ASP A 195 23.83 -4.15 -1.48
C ASP A 195 22.89 -3.49 -0.48
N TRP A 196 21.65 -3.69 -0.66
CA TRP A 196 20.50 -3.20 0.04
C TRP A 196 20.33 -3.78 1.44
N GLU A 197 20.32 -5.10 1.55
CA GLU A 197 20.31 -5.77 2.83
C GLU A 197 21.53 -5.34 3.67
N ARG A 198 22.69 -5.18 3.03
CA ARG A 198 23.91 -4.69 3.67
C ARG A 198 23.78 -3.25 4.17
N MET A 199 23.30 -2.32 3.34
CA MET A 199 23.10 -0.92 3.75
C MET A 199 22.03 -0.78 4.85
N ASN A 200 21.01 -1.61 4.82
CA ASN A 200 20.02 -1.64 5.88
C ASN A 200 20.59 -2.18 7.19
N ALA A 201 21.40 -3.26 7.14
CA ALA A 201 22.08 -3.80 8.32
C ALA A 201 23.11 -2.83 8.91
N LEU A 202 23.76 -2.00 8.07
CA LEU A 202 24.63 -0.91 8.50
C LEU A 202 23.87 0.26 9.14
N GLY A 203 22.55 0.30 9.06
CA GLY A 203 21.73 1.41 9.56
C GLY A 203 21.88 2.70 8.76
N VAL A 204 22.12 2.63 7.44
CA VAL A 204 22.33 3.81 6.59
C VAL A 204 21.30 3.98 5.49
N SER A 205 20.57 2.92 5.14
CA SER A 205 19.46 2.99 4.21
C SER A 205 18.31 2.11 4.66
N GLN A 206 17.10 2.53 4.37
CA GLN A 206 15.90 1.72 4.59
C GLN A 206 15.00 1.75 3.37
N TYR A 207 14.18 0.76 3.30
CA TYR A 207 13.13 0.56 2.37
C TYR A 207 11.80 1.08 2.92
N GLY A 208 11.31 2.14 2.34
CA GLY A 208 9.98 2.65 2.64
C GLY A 208 8.96 1.97 1.74
N GLN A 209 8.08 1.14 2.31
CA GLN A 209 7.06 0.49 1.50
C GLN A 209 5.86 1.40 1.29
N MET A 210 5.73 1.96 0.08
CA MET A 210 4.55 2.70 -0.35
C MET A 210 4.05 3.68 0.74
N THR A 211 2.77 3.64 1.09
CA THR A 211 2.15 4.54 2.08
C THR A 211 2.69 4.42 3.50
N ALA A 212 3.27 3.28 3.89
CA ALA A 212 3.93 3.17 5.20
C ALA A 212 5.11 4.14 5.33
N GLY A 213 5.94 4.24 4.28
CA GLY A 213 7.09 5.13 4.26
C GLY A 213 6.73 6.63 4.26
N SER A 214 5.51 7.00 3.86
CA SER A 214 5.00 8.37 3.91
C SER A 214 4.07 8.64 5.10
N TYR A 215 3.95 7.71 6.02
CA TYR A 215 3.04 7.80 7.18
C TYR A 215 1.54 7.89 6.81
N MET A 216 1.16 7.52 5.58
CA MET A 216 -0.20 7.62 5.06
C MET A 216 -0.96 6.28 5.01
N TYR A 217 -0.44 5.22 5.61
CA TYR A 217 -1.18 3.97 5.71
C TYR A 217 -2.34 4.10 6.71
N ILE A 218 -3.54 3.78 6.27
CA ILE A 218 -4.79 3.94 7.03
C ILE A 218 -5.42 2.58 7.39
N GLY A 219 -4.63 1.53 7.43
CA GLY A 219 -5.11 0.17 7.62
C GLY A 219 -5.52 -0.51 6.31
N PRO A 220 -6.15 -1.70 6.41
CA PRO A 220 -6.38 -2.57 5.26
C PRO A 220 -7.48 -2.09 4.31
N GLN A 221 -8.25 -1.06 4.64
CA GLN A 221 -9.34 -0.59 3.78
C GLN A 221 -8.87 -0.14 2.40
N GLY A 222 -7.62 0.35 2.26
CA GLY A 222 -7.06 0.73 0.96
C GLY A 222 -6.99 -0.43 -0.02
N ILE A 223 -6.52 -1.59 0.45
CA ILE A 223 -6.44 -2.81 -0.36
C ILE A 223 -7.82 -3.40 -0.63
N VAL A 224 -8.72 -3.39 0.37
CA VAL A 224 -10.11 -3.83 0.17
C VAL A 224 -10.75 -3.01 -0.93
N HIS A 225 -10.59 -1.68 -0.91
CA HIS A 225 -11.11 -0.78 -1.93
C HIS A 225 -10.52 -1.09 -3.32
N GLY A 226 -9.20 -1.11 -3.44
CA GLY A 226 -8.52 -1.38 -4.71
C GLY A 226 -8.91 -2.73 -5.32
N THR A 227 -9.00 -3.78 -4.49
CA THR A 227 -9.47 -5.10 -4.94
C THR A 227 -10.93 -5.07 -5.35
N THR A 228 -11.80 -4.37 -4.61
CA THR A 228 -13.23 -4.23 -4.97
C THR A 228 -13.37 -3.57 -6.35
N ILE A 229 -12.69 -2.47 -6.59
CA ILE A 229 -12.73 -1.76 -7.89
C ILE A 229 -12.14 -2.63 -9.00
N THR A 230 -11.05 -3.37 -8.73
CA THR A 230 -10.48 -4.31 -9.69
C THR A 230 -11.46 -5.40 -10.09
N VAL A 231 -12.13 -6.05 -9.12
CA VAL A 231 -13.12 -7.11 -9.38
C VAL A 231 -14.31 -6.56 -10.15
N LEU A 232 -14.85 -5.38 -9.77
CA LEU A 232 -15.96 -4.75 -10.49
C LEU A 232 -15.62 -4.44 -11.94
N ASN A 233 -14.44 -3.88 -12.20
CA ASN A 233 -13.99 -3.59 -13.56
C ASN A 233 -13.70 -4.86 -14.36
N ALA A 234 -13.06 -5.88 -13.76
CA ALA A 234 -12.85 -7.18 -14.40
C ALA A 234 -14.18 -7.86 -14.79
N VAL A 235 -15.19 -7.78 -13.92
CA VAL A 235 -16.55 -8.25 -14.25
C VAL A 235 -17.09 -7.50 -15.47
N ARG A 236 -17.05 -6.16 -15.49
CA ARG A 236 -17.58 -5.34 -16.59
C ARG A 236 -16.92 -5.64 -17.94
N MET A 237 -15.61 -5.79 -17.94
CA MET A 237 -14.83 -6.09 -19.15
C MET A 237 -15.20 -7.44 -19.74
N ASN A 238 -15.65 -8.40 -18.92
CA ASN A 238 -15.91 -9.78 -19.32
C ASN A 238 -17.39 -10.17 -19.32
N ASP A 239 -18.27 -9.34 -18.76
CA ASP A 239 -19.70 -9.62 -18.71
C ASP A 239 -20.40 -9.23 -20.01
N LYS A 240 -20.42 -10.16 -20.97
CA LYS A 240 -21.12 -10.00 -22.25
C LYS A 240 -22.65 -9.92 -22.11
N THR A 241 -23.18 -10.25 -20.94
CA THR A 241 -24.64 -10.33 -20.71
C THR A 241 -25.21 -9.13 -19.98
N GLY A 242 -24.37 -8.30 -19.37
CA GLY A 242 -24.79 -7.18 -18.52
C GLY A 242 -25.44 -7.64 -17.21
N SER A 243 -25.18 -8.88 -16.77
CA SER A 243 -25.77 -9.45 -15.53
C SER A 243 -25.12 -8.89 -14.27
N GLY A 244 -24.00 -8.23 -14.39
CA GLY A 244 -23.24 -7.69 -13.27
C GLY A 244 -22.53 -8.75 -12.41
N PRO A 245 -22.12 -8.43 -11.16
CA PRO A 245 -21.32 -9.32 -10.33
C PRO A 245 -22.09 -10.47 -9.67
N ALA A 246 -23.40 -10.37 -9.53
CA ALA A 246 -24.21 -11.33 -8.79
C ALA A 246 -24.18 -12.74 -9.41
N GLY A 247 -23.73 -13.72 -8.62
CA GLY A 247 -23.56 -15.11 -9.04
C GLY A 247 -22.28 -15.39 -9.83
N LYS A 248 -21.41 -14.41 -10.02
CA LYS A 248 -20.08 -14.62 -10.58
C LYS A 248 -19.17 -15.22 -9.53
N LEU A 249 -18.30 -16.16 -9.94
CA LEU A 249 -17.33 -16.82 -9.08
C LEU A 249 -15.93 -16.26 -9.30
N PHE A 250 -15.31 -15.77 -8.21
CA PHE A 250 -13.92 -15.30 -8.17
C PHE A 250 -13.06 -16.25 -7.32
N VAL A 251 -11.99 -16.78 -7.88
CA VAL A 251 -11.04 -17.69 -7.21
C VAL A 251 -9.66 -17.04 -7.11
N THR A 252 -9.07 -17.06 -5.91
CA THR A 252 -7.77 -16.49 -5.64
C THR A 252 -7.07 -17.20 -4.48
N ALA A 253 -5.89 -16.75 -4.07
CA ALA A 253 -5.09 -17.34 -2.99
C ALA A 253 -4.43 -16.30 -2.10
N GLY A 254 -4.18 -16.69 -0.84
CA GLY A 254 -3.52 -15.92 0.18
C GLY A 254 -4.50 -15.17 1.10
N LEU A 255 -4.31 -15.33 2.44
CA LEU A 255 -5.03 -14.60 3.49
C LEU A 255 -4.08 -13.88 4.45
N GLY A 256 -2.87 -13.59 4.00
CA GLY A 256 -1.86 -12.83 4.74
C GLY A 256 -2.24 -11.36 4.96
N GLY A 257 -1.24 -10.52 5.24
CA GLY A 257 -1.44 -9.11 5.54
C GLY A 257 -2.22 -8.35 4.46
N MET A 258 -1.75 -8.44 3.22
CA MET A 258 -2.35 -7.74 2.07
C MET A 258 -3.43 -8.58 1.37
N SER A 259 -3.15 -9.83 1.09
CA SER A 259 -4.05 -10.75 0.40
C SER A 259 -5.34 -11.05 1.19
N GLY A 260 -5.30 -10.96 2.52
CA GLY A 260 -6.47 -11.14 3.37
C GLY A 260 -7.64 -10.18 3.11
N ALA A 261 -7.43 -9.14 2.31
CA ALA A 261 -8.47 -8.21 1.87
C ALA A 261 -9.40 -8.79 0.79
N GLN A 262 -8.98 -9.81 0.05
CA GLN A 262 -9.69 -10.32 -1.14
C GLN A 262 -11.10 -10.85 -0.85
N PRO A 263 -11.34 -11.67 0.19
CA PRO A 263 -12.69 -12.15 0.47
C PRO A 263 -13.68 -11.03 0.77
N LYS A 264 -13.24 -10.06 1.59
CA LYS A 264 -14.05 -8.88 1.93
C LYS A 264 -14.37 -8.04 0.69
N ALA A 265 -13.38 -7.85 -0.18
CA ALA A 265 -13.56 -7.14 -1.44
C ALA A 265 -14.53 -7.89 -2.37
N GLY A 266 -14.47 -9.21 -2.44
CA GLY A 266 -15.42 -10.04 -3.18
C GLY A 266 -16.86 -9.85 -2.71
N ASN A 267 -17.07 -9.87 -1.39
CA ASN A 267 -18.39 -9.62 -0.79
C ASN A 267 -18.92 -8.22 -1.16
N ILE A 268 -18.09 -7.19 -1.03
CA ILE A 268 -18.47 -5.80 -1.36
C ILE A 268 -18.75 -5.65 -2.86
N ALA A 269 -17.96 -6.31 -3.71
CA ALA A 269 -18.19 -6.32 -5.15
C ALA A 269 -19.46 -7.12 -5.55
N GLY A 270 -19.97 -7.98 -4.67
CA GLY A 270 -21.18 -8.76 -4.91
C GLY A 270 -20.96 -10.08 -5.63
N VAL A 271 -19.77 -10.65 -5.56
CA VAL A 271 -19.41 -11.95 -6.15
C VAL A 271 -19.40 -13.07 -5.09
N VAL A 272 -19.48 -14.32 -5.53
CA VAL A 272 -19.05 -15.47 -4.74
C VAL A 272 -17.53 -15.54 -4.82
N SER A 273 -16.82 -15.59 -3.69
CA SER A 273 -15.36 -15.64 -3.71
C SER A 273 -14.80 -16.83 -2.94
N VAL A 274 -13.74 -17.42 -3.48
CA VAL A 274 -12.95 -18.49 -2.85
C VAL A 274 -11.51 -18.02 -2.76
N THR A 275 -10.97 -18.02 -1.54
CA THR A 275 -9.57 -17.71 -1.28
C THR A 275 -8.89 -18.87 -0.58
N ALA A 276 -7.93 -19.53 -1.22
CA ALA A 276 -7.18 -20.61 -0.61
C ALA A 276 -6.06 -20.07 0.30
N GLU A 277 -5.88 -20.70 1.47
CA GLU A 277 -4.83 -20.40 2.44
C GLU A 277 -4.35 -21.69 3.11
N VAL A 278 -3.05 -21.90 3.15
CA VAL A 278 -2.45 -23.09 3.78
C VAL A 278 -2.21 -22.90 5.28
N ASN A 279 -2.12 -21.67 5.74
CA ASN A 279 -1.94 -21.32 7.14
C ASN A 279 -3.29 -21.19 7.83
N SER A 280 -3.63 -22.14 8.69
CA SER A 280 -4.89 -22.15 9.44
C SER A 280 -5.06 -20.92 10.33
N GLU A 281 -3.99 -20.45 10.98
CA GLU A 281 -4.03 -19.26 11.84
C GLU A 281 -4.44 -18.02 11.04
N ALA A 282 -3.88 -17.84 9.84
CA ALA A 282 -4.24 -16.73 8.96
C ALA A 282 -5.70 -16.81 8.52
N ALA A 283 -6.19 -17.99 8.13
CA ALA A 283 -7.58 -18.20 7.70
C ALA A 283 -8.59 -17.92 8.82
N TYR A 284 -8.38 -18.50 9.99
CA TYR A 284 -9.28 -18.30 11.13
C TYR A 284 -9.25 -16.87 11.67
N LYS A 285 -8.07 -16.22 11.70
CA LYS A 285 -7.94 -14.81 12.05
C LYS A 285 -8.80 -13.90 11.16
N ARG A 286 -8.83 -14.15 9.84
CA ARG A 286 -9.67 -13.37 8.92
C ARG A 286 -11.15 -13.66 9.11
N HIS A 287 -11.51 -14.88 9.46
CA HIS A 287 -12.89 -15.24 9.79
C HIS A 287 -13.36 -14.54 11.08
N GLU A 288 -12.58 -14.58 12.15
CA GLU A 288 -12.86 -13.90 13.41
C GLU A 288 -12.99 -12.37 13.24
N GLN A 289 -12.19 -11.78 12.35
CA GLN A 289 -12.29 -10.38 11.99
C GLN A 289 -13.52 -10.03 11.12
N GLY A 290 -14.29 -11.01 10.68
CA GLY A 290 -15.44 -10.83 9.79
C GLY A 290 -15.05 -10.44 8.37
N TRP A 291 -13.87 -10.89 7.91
CA TRP A 291 -13.36 -10.65 6.57
C TRP A 291 -13.63 -11.80 5.61
N VAL A 292 -13.83 -12.99 6.17
CA VAL A 292 -14.23 -14.22 5.49
C VAL A 292 -15.47 -14.75 6.19
N ASP A 293 -16.48 -15.15 5.42
CA ASP A 293 -17.73 -15.66 5.98
C ASP A 293 -17.62 -17.11 6.46
N HIS A 294 -16.91 -17.95 5.70
CA HIS A 294 -16.76 -19.38 6.00
C HIS A 294 -15.33 -19.87 5.81
N VAL A 295 -14.89 -20.78 6.70
CA VAL A 295 -13.65 -21.55 6.55
C VAL A 295 -14.01 -22.99 6.28
N ILE A 296 -13.50 -23.58 5.19
CA ILE A 296 -13.80 -24.95 4.73
C ILE A 296 -12.49 -25.70 4.54
N GLU A 297 -12.40 -26.91 5.07
CA GLU A 297 -11.21 -27.76 5.01
C GLU A 297 -11.31 -28.83 3.91
N ASP A 298 -12.52 -29.27 3.57
CA ASP A 298 -12.76 -30.27 2.54
C ASP A 298 -13.11 -29.61 1.19
N VAL A 299 -12.36 -29.93 0.15
CA VAL A 299 -12.54 -29.34 -1.18
C VAL A 299 -13.84 -29.78 -1.88
N HIS A 300 -14.40 -30.94 -1.51
CA HIS A 300 -15.68 -31.41 -2.05
C HIS A 300 -16.82 -30.63 -1.41
N GLU A 301 -16.81 -30.48 -0.07
CA GLU A 301 -17.73 -29.61 0.64
C GLU A 301 -17.70 -28.17 0.11
N LEU A 302 -16.48 -27.63 -0.10
CA LEU A 302 -16.30 -26.32 -0.70
C LEU A 302 -17.00 -26.24 -2.08
N THR A 303 -16.78 -27.24 -2.93
CA THR A 303 -17.36 -27.26 -4.27
C THR A 303 -18.88 -27.24 -4.25
N GLU A 304 -19.51 -28.03 -3.38
CA GLU A 304 -20.97 -28.09 -3.22
C GLU A 304 -21.54 -26.75 -2.72
N LYS A 305 -20.92 -26.15 -1.69
CA LYS A 305 -21.34 -24.85 -1.13
C LYS A 305 -21.22 -23.72 -2.14
N VAL A 306 -20.09 -23.67 -2.86
CA VAL A 306 -19.87 -22.66 -3.90
C VAL A 306 -20.89 -22.79 -5.03
N GLN A 307 -21.18 -24.01 -5.50
CA GLN A 307 -22.22 -24.25 -6.51
C GLN A 307 -23.61 -23.74 -6.05
N ALA A 308 -23.95 -24.00 -4.78
CA ALA A 308 -25.21 -23.54 -4.20
C ALA A 308 -25.28 -22.00 -4.15
N SER A 309 -24.22 -21.33 -3.68
CA SER A 309 -24.16 -19.86 -3.59
C SER A 309 -24.18 -19.18 -4.96
N VAL A 310 -23.48 -19.73 -5.96
CA VAL A 310 -23.53 -19.25 -7.35
C VAL A 310 -24.97 -19.36 -7.90
N ALA A 311 -25.66 -20.46 -7.65
CA ALA A 311 -27.01 -20.70 -8.12
C ALA A 311 -28.04 -19.70 -7.54
N VAL A 312 -27.89 -19.32 -6.26
CA VAL A 312 -28.77 -18.33 -5.61
C VAL A 312 -28.24 -16.88 -5.72
N LYS A 313 -27.07 -16.69 -6.34
CA LYS A 313 -26.42 -15.37 -6.53
C LYS A 313 -26.10 -14.67 -5.21
N GLU A 314 -25.71 -15.41 -4.20
CA GLU A 314 -25.32 -14.89 -2.90
C GLU A 314 -23.92 -14.25 -2.97
N ALA A 315 -23.76 -13.06 -2.37
CA ALA A 315 -22.44 -12.46 -2.17
C ALA A 315 -21.84 -13.04 -0.89
N VAL A 316 -20.94 -14.01 -1.02
CA VAL A 316 -20.37 -14.77 0.10
C VAL A 316 -18.92 -15.15 -0.18
N SER A 317 -18.11 -15.22 0.88
CA SER A 317 -16.70 -15.56 0.80
C SER A 317 -16.37 -16.86 1.55
N TYR A 318 -15.56 -17.68 0.91
CA TYR A 318 -15.06 -18.95 1.42
C TYR A 318 -13.53 -18.90 1.51
N ALA A 319 -12.97 -19.16 2.69
CA ALA A 319 -11.58 -19.54 2.83
C ALA A 319 -11.48 -21.06 2.67
N TYR A 320 -10.68 -21.55 1.74
CA TYR A 320 -10.31 -22.95 1.67
C TYR A 320 -9.01 -23.16 2.44
N LEU A 321 -9.04 -23.98 3.49
CA LEU A 321 -7.86 -24.32 4.25
C LEU A 321 -7.08 -25.41 3.52
N GLY A 322 -6.23 -24.99 2.61
CA GLY A 322 -5.44 -25.85 1.74
C GLY A 322 -4.82 -25.09 0.58
N ASN A 323 -4.27 -25.85 -0.36
CA ASN A 323 -3.57 -25.27 -1.50
C ASN A 323 -4.54 -24.84 -2.61
N VAL A 324 -4.28 -23.71 -3.23
CA VAL A 324 -5.12 -23.19 -4.33
C VAL A 324 -5.17 -24.12 -5.54
N VAL A 325 -4.12 -24.91 -5.78
CA VAL A 325 -4.09 -25.92 -6.85
C VAL A 325 -5.21 -26.92 -6.69
N ASP A 326 -5.50 -27.35 -5.45
CA ASP A 326 -6.57 -28.29 -5.15
C ASP A 326 -7.94 -27.71 -5.52
N VAL A 327 -8.16 -26.41 -5.27
CA VAL A 327 -9.40 -25.70 -5.63
C VAL A 327 -9.56 -25.68 -7.16
N TRP A 328 -8.55 -25.20 -7.89
CA TRP A 328 -8.60 -25.12 -9.35
C TRP A 328 -8.85 -26.49 -10.00
N GLU A 329 -8.15 -27.54 -9.52
CA GLU A 329 -8.31 -28.89 -10.04
C GLU A 329 -9.68 -29.51 -9.66
N ALA A 330 -10.19 -29.24 -8.44
CA ALA A 330 -11.49 -29.76 -8.01
C ALA A 330 -12.64 -29.11 -8.80
N PHE A 331 -12.60 -27.79 -9.01
CA PHE A 331 -13.60 -27.07 -9.80
C PHE A 331 -13.59 -27.50 -11.27
N ASP A 332 -12.39 -27.78 -11.82
CA ASP A 332 -12.25 -28.33 -13.18
C ASP A 332 -12.92 -29.71 -13.28
N ARG A 333 -12.64 -30.63 -12.35
CA ARG A 333 -13.26 -31.95 -12.29
C ARG A 333 -14.77 -31.90 -12.11
N ALA A 334 -15.27 -30.96 -11.31
CA ALA A 334 -16.70 -30.77 -11.07
C ALA A 334 -17.43 -30.06 -12.23
N GLY A 335 -16.70 -29.54 -13.22
CA GLY A 335 -17.27 -28.75 -14.29
C GLY A 335 -17.83 -27.40 -13.82
N LEU A 336 -17.39 -26.91 -12.65
CA LEU A 336 -17.79 -25.62 -12.10
C LEU A 336 -17.09 -24.51 -12.85
N PHE A 337 -17.87 -23.61 -13.45
CA PHE A 337 -17.33 -22.47 -14.18
C PHE A 337 -16.83 -21.40 -13.20
N VAL A 338 -15.60 -20.94 -13.39
CA VAL A 338 -15.00 -19.83 -12.65
C VAL A 338 -15.02 -18.59 -13.57
N ASP A 339 -15.68 -17.52 -13.15
CA ASP A 339 -15.77 -16.31 -13.97
C ASP A 339 -14.45 -15.54 -13.95
N LEU A 340 -13.89 -15.31 -12.77
CA LEU A 340 -12.67 -14.55 -12.53
C LEU A 340 -11.67 -15.37 -11.72
N GLY A 341 -10.39 -15.22 -12.02
CA GLY A 341 -9.31 -15.83 -11.24
C GLY A 341 -8.10 -14.92 -11.11
N SER A 342 -7.40 -15.04 -9.97
CA SER A 342 -6.10 -14.43 -9.77
C SER A 342 -5.30 -15.19 -8.70
N ASP A 343 -4.09 -14.74 -8.42
CA ASP A 343 -3.30 -15.21 -7.28
C ASP A 343 -2.64 -14.02 -6.60
N GLN A 344 -2.73 -13.92 -5.28
CA GLN A 344 -2.14 -12.84 -4.49
C GLN A 344 -1.17 -13.35 -3.42
N THR A 345 -0.62 -14.54 -3.60
CA THR A 345 0.51 -15.02 -2.79
C THR A 345 1.79 -14.23 -3.07
N SER A 346 2.73 -14.23 -2.13
CA SER A 346 3.94 -13.37 -2.22
C SER A 346 5.02 -13.97 -3.11
N LEU A 347 4.75 -14.08 -4.41
CA LEU A 347 5.62 -14.74 -5.39
C LEU A 347 6.89 -13.94 -5.78
N HIS A 348 7.10 -12.73 -5.26
CA HIS A 348 8.43 -12.10 -5.30
C HIS A 348 9.41 -12.78 -4.33
N ASN A 349 8.92 -13.65 -3.45
CA ASN A 349 9.77 -14.45 -2.56
C ASN A 349 9.23 -15.87 -2.38
N PRO A 350 9.05 -16.66 -3.46
CA PRO A 350 8.41 -17.97 -3.39
C PRO A 350 9.22 -19.00 -2.60
N TRP A 351 10.54 -18.81 -2.50
CA TRP A 351 11.48 -19.75 -1.89
C TRP A 351 11.58 -19.61 -0.37
N ALA A 352 10.98 -18.58 0.22
CA ALA A 352 11.02 -18.29 1.65
C ALA A 352 9.60 -18.10 2.22
N GLY A 353 8.67 -18.97 1.85
CA GLY A 353 7.31 -19.00 2.38
C GLY A 353 6.33 -18.06 1.68
N GLY A 354 6.71 -17.46 0.54
CA GLY A 354 5.81 -16.64 -0.27
C GLY A 354 4.80 -17.46 -1.06
N TYR A 355 5.11 -18.73 -1.36
CA TYR A 355 4.24 -19.70 -2.03
C TYR A 355 4.47 -21.08 -1.46
N TYR A 356 3.41 -21.77 -1.04
CA TYR A 356 3.49 -23.11 -0.46
C TYR A 356 3.19 -24.20 -1.49
N PRO A 357 3.96 -25.30 -1.50
CA PRO A 357 3.76 -26.39 -2.46
C PRO A 357 2.47 -27.17 -2.24
N ALA A 358 1.80 -27.53 -3.31
CA ALA A 358 0.68 -28.45 -3.27
C ALA A 358 1.10 -29.86 -2.81
N GLY A 359 0.26 -30.49 -1.99
CA GLY A 359 0.50 -31.83 -1.46
C GLY A 359 1.42 -31.92 -0.25
N LEU A 360 1.85 -30.76 0.30
CA LEU A 360 2.55 -30.68 1.59
C LEU A 360 1.70 -29.89 2.58
N GLY A 361 1.66 -30.35 3.84
CA GLY A 361 1.07 -29.57 4.93
C GLY A 361 1.92 -28.33 5.27
N PHE A 362 1.33 -27.33 5.91
CA PHE A 362 2.00 -26.08 6.27
C PHE A 362 3.26 -26.29 7.09
N GLU A 363 3.18 -27.09 8.15
CA GLU A 363 4.34 -27.39 9.02
C GLU A 363 5.42 -28.19 8.29
N GLU A 364 5.03 -29.22 7.51
CA GLU A 364 5.96 -30.02 6.71
C GLU A 364 6.71 -29.15 5.69
N ALA A 365 6.00 -28.24 5.03
CA ALA A 365 6.59 -27.29 4.08
C ALA A 365 7.59 -26.34 4.77
N ASN A 366 7.25 -25.83 5.96
CA ASN A 366 8.14 -24.98 6.77
C ASN A 366 9.40 -25.74 7.23
N GLU A 367 9.24 -27.00 7.68
CA GLU A 367 10.39 -27.85 8.04
C GLU A 367 11.29 -28.11 6.83
N MET A 368 10.71 -28.44 5.68
CA MET A 368 11.45 -28.68 4.45
C MET A 368 12.19 -27.41 4.01
N MET A 369 11.53 -26.26 4.02
CA MET A 369 12.14 -24.97 3.68
C MET A 369 13.36 -24.64 4.56
N ALA A 370 13.29 -24.97 5.85
CA ALA A 370 14.36 -24.72 6.80
C ALA A 370 15.54 -25.70 6.68
N ARG A 371 15.26 -26.99 6.39
CA ARG A 371 16.25 -28.06 6.41
C ARG A 371 16.80 -28.41 5.02
N ASP A 372 15.98 -28.27 3.98
CA ASP A 372 16.31 -28.64 2.59
C ASP A 372 15.65 -27.64 1.63
N PRO A 373 16.15 -26.39 1.56
CA PRO A 373 15.57 -25.34 0.72
C PRO A 373 15.62 -25.67 -0.78
N GLU A 374 16.57 -26.47 -1.22
CA GLU A 374 16.66 -26.89 -2.62
C GLU A 374 15.49 -27.83 -2.99
N ARG A 375 15.19 -28.79 -2.13
CA ARG A 375 14.04 -29.69 -2.29
C ARG A 375 12.72 -28.91 -2.19
N PHE A 376 12.60 -27.98 -1.25
CA PHE A 376 11.45 -27.11 -1.15
C PHE A 376 11.21 -26.35 -2.46
N ALA A 377 12.27 -25.76 -3.06
CA ALA A 377 12.17 -25.06 -4.33
C ALA A 377 11.71 -25.97 -5.49
N VAL A 378 12.10 -27.25 -5.51
CA VAL A 378 11.61 -28.22 -6.51
C VAL A 378 10.10 -28.42 -6.38
N HIS A 379 9.58 -28.58 -5.15
CA HIS A 379 8.13 -28.73 -4.91
C HIS A 379 7.36 -27.46 -5.27
N VAL A 380 7.89 -26.26 -4.96
CA VAL A 380 7.30 -24.99 -5.37
C VAL A 380 7.17 -24.90 -6.89
N LYS A 381 8.25 -25.19 -7.63
CA LYS A 381 8.24 -25.17 -9.10
C LYS A 381 7.22 -26.14 -9.70
N GLU A 382 7.12 -27.34 -9.13
CA GLU A 382 6.12 -28.33 -9.57
C GLU A 382 4.69 -27.82 -9.33
N SER A 383 4.46 -27.24 -8.17
CA SER A 383 3.14 -26.67 -7.82
C SER A 383 2.75 -25.49 -8.72
N LEU A 384 3.71 -24.63 -9.07
CA LEU A 384 3.47 -23.55 -10.02
C LEU A 384 3.11 -24.06 -11.42
N ARG A 385 3.75 -25.14 -11.88
CA ARG A 385 3.38 -25.78 -13.15
C ARG A 385 1.97 -26.37 -13.10
N ARG A 386 1.61 -27.05 -12.01
CA ARG A 386 0.24 -27.61 -11.83
C ARG A 386 -0.80 -26.49 -11.74
N HIS A 387 -0.52 -25.44 -10.98
CA HIS A 387 -1.40 -24.28 -10.85
C HIS A 387 -1.68 -23.64 -12.20
N ALA A 388 -0.62 -23.29 -12.94
CA ALA A 388 -0.76 -22.74 -14.29
C ALA A 388 -1.51 -23.68 -15.25
N ALA A 389 -1.24 -24.98 -15.22
CA ALA A 389 -1.94 -25.94 -16.05
C ALA A 389 -3.44 -26.04 -15.72
N ALA A 390 -3.82 -25.94 -14.45
CA ALA A 390 -5.23 -25.90 -14.04
C ALA A 390 -5.89 -24.59 -14.51
N VAL A 391 -5.24 -23.44 -14.31
CA VAL A 391 -5.70 -22.15 -14.82
C VAL A 391 -5.89 -22.20 -16.35
N ASN A 392 -4.93 -22.76 -17.09
CA ASN A 392 -5.03 -22.90 -18.56
C ASN A 392 -6.28 -23.69 -18.98
N ARG A 393 -6.67 -24.75 -18.24
CA ARG A 393 -7.90 -25.50 -18.53
C ARG A 393 -9.16 -24.68 -18.27
N HIS A 394 -9.18 -23.87 -17.22
CA HIS A 394 -10.30 -22.97 -16.93
C HIS A 394 -10.41 -21.84 -17.94
N THR A 395 -9.30 -21.19 -18.31
CA THR A 395 -9.30 -20.10 -19.28
C THR A 395 -9.69 -20.57 -20.68
N ALA A 396 -9.36 -21.81 -21.05
CA ALA A 396 -9.86 -22.44 -22.28
C ALA A 396 -11.40 -22.59 -22.31
N LYS A 397 -12.06 -22.57 -21.13
CA LYS A 397 -13.52 -22.57 -20.98
C LYS A 397 -14.13 -21.17 -20.87
N GLY A 398 -13.30 -20.12 -20.83
CA GLY A 398 -13.73 -18.72 -20.76
C GLY A 398 -13.49 -17.98 -19.45
N THR A 399 -12.81 -18.59 -18.47
CA THR A 399 -12.39 -17.91 -17.24
C THR A 399 -11.46 -16.74 -17.57
N TYR A 400 -11.71 -15.58 -16.98
CA TYR A 400 -10.81 -14.44 -17.05
C TYR A 400 -9.82 -14.50 -15.85
N PHE A 401 -8.60 -14.96 -16.12
CA PHE A 401 -7.53 -14.97 -15.15
C PHE A 401 -6.62 -13.75 -15.35
N PHE A 402 -6.23 -13.07 -14.26
CA PHE A 402 -5.32 -11.93 -14.30
C PHE A 402 -4.26 -12.02 -13.21
N ASP A 403 -3.04 -11.58 -13.52
CA ASP A 403 -1.96 -11.42 -12.55
C ASP A 403 -2.26 -10.22 -11.66
N TYR A 404 -2.14 -10.40 -10.34
CA TYR A 404 -2.40 -9.33 -9.37
C TYR A 404 -1.16 -8.44 -9.09
N GLY A 405 -0.08 -8.60 -9.85
CA GLY A 405 1.13 -7.78 -9.73
C GLY A 405 2.09 -8.21 -8.63
N ASN A 406 2.07 -9.50 -8.25
CA ASN A 406 2.94 -10.10 -7.24
C ASN A 406 3.79 -11.27 -7.78
N ALA A 407 4.09 -11.20 -9.07
CA ALA A 407 5.02 -12.07 -9.79
C ALA A 407 4.53 -13.52 -10.05
N PHE A 408 3.23 -13.82 -9.99
CA PHE A 408 2.74 -15.18 -10.29
C PHE A 408 3.15 -15.67 -11.68
N LEU A 409 2.84 -14.91 -12.73
CA LEU A 409 3.16 -15.30 -14.11
C LEU A 409 4.67 -15.39 -14.34
N LEU A 410 5.44 -14.48 -13.74
CA LEU A 410 6.90 -14.47 -13.84
C LEU A 410 7.50 -15.72 -13.23
N GLU A 411 7.13 -16.11 -12.03
CA GLU A 411 7.67 -17.28 -11.36
C GLU A 411 7.14 -18.59 -11.93
N ALA A 412 5.89 -18.61 -12.41
CA ALA A 412 5.35 -19.73 -13.17
C ALA A 412 6.15 -19.96 -14.47
N SER A 413 6.43 -18.90 -15.24
CA SER A 413 7.27 -18.96 -16.44
C SER A 413 8.68 -19.47 -16.11
N ARG A 414 9.34 -18.92 -15.10
CA ARG A 414 10.67 -19.37 -14.62
C ARG A 414 10.68 -20.83 -14.16
N SER A 415 9.53 -21.34 -13.74
CA SER A 415 9.33 -22.74 -13.35
C SER A 415 9.01 -23.66 -14.53
N GLY A 416 8.94 -23.12 -15.76
CA GLY A 416 8.65 -23.86 -16.98
C GLY A 416 7.16 -24.13 -17.21
N ALA A 417 6.27 -23.33 -16.62
CA ALA A 417 4.84 -23.39 -16.89
C ALA A 417 4.48 -22.71 -18.23
N ASP A 418 3.44 -23.20 -18.89
CA ASP A 418 2.92 -22.65 -20.16
C ASP A 418 2.02 -21.44 -19.88
N VAL A 419 2.66 -20.27 -19.69
CA VAL A 419 1.99 -18.97 -19.40
C VAL A 419 2.43 -17.85 -20.33
N MET A 420 3.36 -18.13 -21.25
CA MET A 420 3.80 -17.14 -22.25
C MET A 420 2.80 -17.04 -23.39
N ASN A 421 2.77 -15.88 -24.04
CA ASN A 421 2.07 -15.69 -25.32
C ASN A 421 2.78 -16.47 -26.45
N GLU A 422 2.18 -16.52 -27.64
CA GLU A 422 2.66 -17.32 -28.77
C GLU A 422 4.05 -16.92 -29.26
N ASP A 423 4.41 -15.63 -29.17
CA ASP A 423 5.72 -15.11 -29.60
C ASP A 423 6.79 -15.16 -28.50
N GLY A 424 6.40 -15.52 -27.27
CA GLY A 424 7.30 -15.63 -26.11
C GLY A 424 7.81 -14.31 -25.56
N THR A 425 7.26 -13.17 -25.99
CA THR A 425 7.71 -11.84 -25.57
C THR A 425 6.97 -11.29 -24.36
N GLY A 426 5.82 -11.88 -24.00
CA GLY A 426 4.99 -11.47 -22.88
C GLY A 426 4.16 -12.62 -22.33
N PHE A 427 3.30 -12.32 -21.37
CA PHE A 427 2.41 -13.30 -20.77
C PHE A 427 1.10 -13.42 -21.55
N ARG A 428 0.53 -14.61 -21.50
CA ARG A 428 -0.78 -14.95 -22.08
C ARG A 428 -1.93 -14.28 -21.35
N TYR A 429 -1.77 -14.04 -20.07
CA TYR A 429 -2.81 -13.50 -19.19
C TYR A 429 -2.61 -12.02 -18.92
N PRO A 430 -3.71 -11.25 -18.78
CA PRO A 430 -3.66 -9.84 -18.43
C PRO A 430 -3.11 -9.62 -17.01
N SER A 431 -2.62 -8.40 -16.78
CA SER A 431 -2.24 -7.88 -15.46
C SER A 431 -3.30 -6.91 -14.95
N TYR A 432 -3.54 -6.90 -13.64
CA TYR A 432 -4.60 -6.07 -13.06
C TYR A 432 -4.40 -4.57 -13.28
N VAL A 433 -3.16 -4.07 -13.27
CA VAL A 433 -2.93 -2.65 -13.56
C VAL A 433 -2.88 -2.39 -15.06
N GLN A 434 -2.12 -3.18 -15.80
CA GLN A 434 -1.91 -2.96 -17.23
C GLN A 434 -3.22 -3.03 -18.02
N ASP A 435 -4.06 -4.00 -17.73
CA ASP A 435 -5.21 -4.35 -18.54
C ASP A 435 -6.56 -4.00 -17.90
N ILE A 436 -6.61 -3.76 -16.57
CA ILE A 436 -7.87 -3.44 -15.86
C ILE A 436 -7.80 -2.02 -15.28
N MET A 437 -6.96 -1.79 -14.28
CA MET A 437 -6.97 -0.52 -13.54
C MET A 437 -6.38 0.64 -14.34
N GLY A 438 -5.37 0.39 -15.18
CA GLY A 438 -4.82 1.38 -16.09
C GLY A 438 -5.89 1.95 -17.04
N PRO A 439 -6.45 1.13 -17.93
CA PRO A 439 -7.46 1.59 -18.90
C PRO A 439 -8.78 2.04 -18.28
N MET A 440 -9.23 1.45 -17.16
CA MET A 440 -10.53 1.73 -16.57
C MET A 440 -10.51 2.87 -15.54
N CYS A 441 -9.35 3.12 -14.91
CA CYS A 441 -9.23 4.10 -13.82
C CYS A 441 -8.09 5.09 -14.05
N PHE A 442 -6.82 4.64 -14.07
CA PHE A 442 -5.67 5.53 -14.02
C PHE A 442 -5.53 6.43 -15.24
N ASP A 443 -5.82 5.94 -16.44
CA ASP A 443 -5.79 6.75 -17.65
C ASP A 443 -6.81 7.88 -17.60
N TYR A 444 -7.93 7.70 -16.89
CA TYR A 444 -8.93 8.73 -16.64
C TYR A 444 -8.67 9.59 -15.41
N GLY A 445 -7.55 9.36 -14.70
CA GLY A 445 -7.18 10.10 -13.49
C GLY A 445 -7.82 9.58 -12.21
N PHE A 446 -8.60 8.51 -12.26
CA PHE A 446 -9.19 7.89 -11.07
C PHE A 446 -8.15 7.06 -10.34
N GLY A 447 -7.81 7.50 -9.16
CA GLY A 447 -6.88 6.83 -8.25
C GLY A 447 -7.22 7.11 -6.80
N PRO A 448 -6.50 6.46 -5.86
CA PRO A 448 -6.82 6.50 -4.44
C PRO A 448 -6.64 7.90 -3.85
N PHE A 449 -7.68 8.37 -3.19
CA PHE A 449 -7.72 9.57 -2.39
C PHE A 449 -8.11 9.21 -0.97
N ARG A 450 -7.31 9.61 0.01
CA ARG A 450 -7.47 9.26 1.43
C ARG A 450 -7.66 10.48 2.29
N TRP A 451 -8.42 10.30 3.39
CA TRP A 451 -8.49 11.31 4.43
C TRP A 451 -8.55 10.69 5.82
N VAL A 452 -8.10 11.46 6.81
CA VAL A 452 -8.09 11.08 8.21
C VAL A 452 -8.65 12.24 9.03
N CYS A 453 -9.70 11.97 9.82
CA CYS A 453 -10.29 12.93 10.75
C CYS A 453 -9.43 12.98 12.02
N THR A 454 -8.68 14.06 12.22
CA THR A 454 -7.69 14.17 13.30
C THR A 454 -8.28 14.32 14.69
N SER A 455 -9.56 14.61 14.79
CA SER A 455 -10.31 14.61 16.05
C SER A 455 -10.45 13.22 16.68
N GLY A 456 -10.30 12.16 15.87
CA GLY A 456 -10.57 10.78 16.27
C GLY A 456 -12.05 10.45 16.48
N LYS A 457 -12.98 11.38 16.17
CA LYS A 457 -14.43 11.19 16.38
C LYS A 457 -15.05 10.47 15.20
N PRO A 458 -15.80 9.36 15.41
CA PRO A 458 -16.54 8.67 14.36
C PRO A 458 -17.54 9.57 13.61
N GLU A 459 -18.13 10.56 14.30
CA GLU A 459 -19.09 11.50 13.74
C GLU A 459 -18.48 12.38 12.65
N ASP A 460 -17.21 12.77 12.82
CA ASP A 460 -16.48 13.54 11.81
C ASP A 460 -16.22 12.67 10.55
N LEU A 461 -15.95 11.38 10.72
CA LEU A 461 -15.83 10.47 9.59
C LEU A 461 -17.17 10.29 8.86
N GLU A 462 -18.26 10.12 9.58
CA GLU A 462 -19.61 10.01 9.01
C GLU A 462 -19.99 11.27 8.21
N LEU A 463 -19.64 12.46 8.73
CA LEU A 463 -19.88 13.72 8.02
C LEU A 463 -19.01 13.83 6.76
N THR A 464 -17.72 13.50 6.85
CA THR A 464 -16.83 13.51 5.66
C THR A 464 -17.23 12.49 4.61
N ASP A 465 -17.68 11.29 5.01
CA ASP A 465 -18.26 10.28 4.10
C ASP A 465 -19.50 10.84 3.37
N THR A 466 -20.39 11.54 4.09
CA THR A 466 -21.59 12.19 3.52
C THR A 466 -21.21 13.27 2.51
N LEU A 467 -20.33 14.19 2.89
CA LEU A 467 -19.86 15.27 2.01
C LEU A 467 -19.18 14.73 0.74
N ALA A 468 -18.38 13.67 0.88
CA ALA A 468 -17.75 13.04 -0.28
C ALA A 468 -18.77 12.43 -1.25
N CYS A 469 -19.82 11.76 -0.72
CA CYS A 469 -20.90 11.25 -1.54
C CYS A 469 -21.68 12.37 -2.26
N GLU A 470 -22.05 13.44 -1.55
CA GLU A 470 -22.77 14.58 -2.12
C GLU A 470 -21.99 15.24 -3.26
N VAL A 471 -20.67 15.40 -3.09
CA VAL A 471 -19.80 15.92 -4.14
C VAL A 471 -19.78 15.00 -5.35
N LEU A 472 -19.56 13.68 -5.14
CA LEU A 472 -19.53 12.74 -6.26
C LEU A 472 -20.89 12.62 -6.95
N GLU A 473 -21.99 12.59 -6.22
CA GLU A 473 -23.35 12.55 -6.79
C GLU A 473 -23.63 13.78 -7.66
N ARG A 474 -23.21 14.95 -7.24
CA ARG A 474 -23.32 16.19 -8.03
C ARG A 474 -22.45 16.14 -9.28
N LEU A 475 -21.18 15.76 -9.14
CA LEU A 475 -20.27 15.66 -10.30
C LEU A 475 -20.72 14.60 -11.30
N MET A 476 -21.29 13.49 -10.82
CA MET A 476 -21.79 12.40 -11.66
C MET A 476 -22.95 12.82 -12.58
N GLN A 477 -23.77 13.81 -12.18
CA GLN A 477 -24.88 14.29 -13.00
C GLN A 477 -24.39 14.90 -14.32
N GLU A 478 -23.26 15.60 -14.27
CA GLU A 478 -22.66 16.28 -15.43
C GLU A 478 -21.51 15.47 -16.06
N ALA A 479 -21.14 14.33 -15.42
CA ALA A 479 -19.99 13.52 -15.85
C ALA A 479 -20.28 12.84 -17.20
N PRO A 480 -19.28 12.80 -18.11
CA PRO A 480 -19.33 11.94 -19.30
C PRO A 480 -19.49 10.46 -18.94
N ALA A 481 -20.03 9.68 -19.89
CA ALA A 481 -20.30 8.26 -19.68
C ALA A 481 -19.04 7.47 -19.27
N ASP A 482 -17.88 7.86 -19.81
CA ASP A 482 -16.59 7.19 -19.62
C ASP A 482 -16.16 7.10 -18.15
N ILE A 483 -16.51 8.08 -17.32
CA ILE A 483 -16.10 8.17 -15.92
C ILE A 483 -17.24 8.00 -14.91
N ARG A 484 -18.49 8.03 -15.37
CA ARG A 484 -19.69 8.00 -14.48
C ARG A 484 -19.74 6.76 -13.62
N GLN A 485 -19.38 5.61 -14.18
CA GLN A 485 -19.44 4.34 -13.49
C GLN A 485 -18.40 4.27 -12.34
N GLN A 486 -17.23 4.87 -12.53
CA GLN A 486 -16.22 4.93 -11.45
C GLN A 486 -16.72 5.78 -10.28
N MET A 487 -17.45 6.86 -10.56
CA MET A 487 -18.06 7.67 -9.50
C MET A 487 -19.14 6.89 -8.73
N ASP A 488 -20.04 6.18 -9.45
CA ASP A 488 -21.09 5.36 -8.83
C ASP A 488 -20.53 4.25 -7.93
N ASP A 489 -19.47 3.56 -8.36
CA ASP A 489 -18.81 2.52 -7.56
C ASP A 489 -18.24 3.09 -6.26
N ASN A 490 -17.65 4.28 -6.31
CA ASN A 490 -17.08 4.92 -5.13
C ASN A 490 -18.15 5.47 -4.19
N ILE A 491 -19.28 5.95 -4.69
CA ILE A 491 -20.45 6.31 -3.88
C ILE A 491 -20.98 5.08 -3.13
N ARG A 492 -21.14 3.95 -3.83
CA ARG A 492 -21.60 2.70 -3.21
C ARG A 492 -20.62 2.20 -2.16
N TRP A 493 -19.32 2.28 -2.45
CA TRP A 493 -18.26 1.93 -1.50
C TRP A 493 -18.37 2.73 -0.20
N ILE A 494 -18.49 4.06 -0.26
CA ILE A 494 -18.62 4.92 0.92
C ILE A 494 -19.91 4.62 1.68
N LYS A 495 -21.04 4.52 1.00
CA LYS A 495 -22.34 4.19 1.62
C LYS A 495 -22.33 2.85 2.35
N GLY A 496 -21.55 1.89 1.87
CA GLY A 496 -21.36 0.57 2.49
C GLY A 496 -20.31 0.52 3.60
N ALA A 497 -19.48 1.54 3.74
CA ALA A 497 -18.26 1.48 4.56
C ALA A 497 -18.50 1.19 6.04
N LYS A 498 -19.52 1.81 6.64
CA LYS A 498 -19.90 1.61 8.05
C LYS A 498 -20.36 0.17 8.30
N ALA A 499 -21.23 -0.37 7.45
CA ALA A 499 -21.74 -1.74 7.55
C ALA A 499 -20.61 -2.77 7.38
N ASN A 500 -19.62 -2.47 6.54
CA ASN A 500 -18.45 -3.31 6.29
C ASN A 500 -17.34 -3.20 7.35
N LYS A 501 -17.48 -2.31 8.35
CA LYS A 501 -16.53 -2.14 9.47
C LYS A 501 -15.09 -1.95 8.99
N LEU A 502 -14.87 -1.03 8.05
CA LEU A 502 -13.60 -0.86 7.36
C LEU A 502 -12.54 -0.09 8.15
N VAL A 503 -12.91 0.64 9.20
CA VAL A 503 -12.00 1.45 10.01
C VAL A 503 -11.14 0.56 10.90
N VAL A 504 -9.82 0.73 10.80
CA VAL A 504 -8.83 0.13 11.71
C VAL A 504 -7.82 1.23 12.05
N GLY A 505 -7.58 1.47 13.35
CA GLY A 505 -6.77 2.60 13.82
C GLY A 505 -7.54 3.92 13.76
N SER A 506 -7.00 4.92 13.08
CA SER A 506 -7.61 6.26 12.96
C SER A 506 -8.93 6.26 12.20
N GLN A 507 -9.76 7.27 12.46
CA GLN A 507 -10.98 7.55 11.71
C GLN A 507 -10.64 8.03 10.30
N ALA A 508 -10.53 7.08 9.38
CA ALA A 508 -10.00 7.29 8.04
C ALA A 508 -10.85 6.64 6.95
N ARG A 509 -10.77 7.17 5.75
CA ARG A 509 -11.43 6.66 4.56
C ARG A 509 -10.57 6.77 3.31
N ILE A 510 -10.90 5.96 2.32
CA ILE A 510 -10.37 5.99 0.95
C ILE A 510 -11.54 5.91 -0.04
N LEU A 511 -11.38 6.55 -1.18
CA LEU A 511 -12.14 6.31 -2.40
C LEU A 511 -11.24 6.57 -3.62
N TYR A 512 -11.70 6.25 -4.83
CA TYR A 512 -11.03 6.70 -6.05
C TYR A 512 -11.75 7.91 -6.63
N ALA A 513 -10.97 8.96 -6.94
CA ALA A 513 -11.46 10.16 -7.60
C ALA A 513 -10.41 10.73 -8.55
N ASP A 514 -10.87 11.43 -9.58
CA ASP A 514 -10.04 12.22 -10.47
C ASP A 514 -9.62 13.55 -9.81
N ALA A 515 -8.84 14.37 -10.50
CA ALA A 515 -8.36 15.64 -9.98
C ALA A 515 -9.49 16.56 -9.50
N GLN A 516 -10.57 16.67 -10.28
CA GLN A 516 -11.73 17.49 -9.92
C GLN A 516 -12.44 16.95 -8.67
N GLY A 517 -12.69 15.63 -8.64
CA GLY A 517 -13.31 14.98 -7.49
C GLY A 517 -12.51 15.18 -6.22
N ARG A 518 -11.19 14.97 -6.26
CA ARG A 518 -10.30 15.18 -5.09
C ARG A 518 -10.35 16.64 -4.59
N MET A 519 -10.25 17.62 -5.50
CA MET A 519 -10.27 19.04 -5.12
C MET A 519 -11.61 19.44 -4.51
N GLU A 520 -12.74 19.01 -5.09
CA GLU A 520 -14.07 19.40 -4.60
C GLU A 520 -14.46 18.71 -3.31
N ILE A 521 -14.07 17.43 -3.11
CA ILE A 521 -14.23 16.75 -1.84
C ILE A 521 -13.38 17.42 -0.75
N ALA A 522 -12.12 17.70 -1.04
CA ALA A 522 -11.22 18.38 -0.10
C ALA A 522 -11.74 19.79 0.26
N LYS A 523 -12.27 20.51 -0.71
CA LYS A 523 -12.90 21.82 -0.47
C LYS A 523 -14.12 21.71 0.43
N ALA A 524 -14.99 20.73 0.20
CA ALA A 524 -16.16 20.51 1.04
C ALA A 524 -15.77 20.22 2.50
N PHE A 525 -14.71 19.44 2.71
CA PHE A 525 -14.16 19.21 4.05
C PHE A 525 -13.61 20.51 4.67
N ASN A 526 -12.84 21.27 3.89
CA ASN A 526 -12.28 22.54 4.36
C ASN A 526 -13.38 23.54 4.75
N ASP A 527 -14.45 23.65 3.95
CA ASP A 527 -15.61 24.48 4.24
C ASP A 527 -16.34 24.03 5.53
N ALA A 528 -16.49 22.72 5.73
CA ALA A 528 -17.10 22.14 6.92
C ALA A 528 -16.27 22.40 8.20
N ILE A 529 -14.94 22.37 8.10
CA ILE A 529 -14.04 22.76 9.19
C ILE A 529 -14.22 24.25 9.51
N ALA A 530 -14.19 25.12 8.50
CA ALA A 530 -14.39 26.56 8.65
C ALA A 530 -15.74 26.90 9.28
N ALA A 531 -16.77 26.12 8.98
CA ALA A 531 -18.11 26.27 9.55
C ALA A 531 -18.26 25.66 10.97
N GLY A 532 -17.22 25.04 11.52
CA GLY A 532 -17.26 24.35 12.82
C GLY A 532 -18.13 23.10 12.86
N GLN A 533 -18.39 22.48 11.71
CA GLN A 533 -19.18 21.27 11.59
C GLN A 533 -18.30 20.01 11.84
N LEU A 534 -17.02 20.09 11.53
CA LEU A 534 -16.01 19.10 11.91
C LEU A 534 -15.29 19.56 13.17
N ALA A 535 -15.01 18.62 14.06
CA ALA A 535 -14.40 18.92 15.36
C ALA A 535 -12.90 19.19 15.28
N GLY A 536 -12.26 18.89 14.17
CA GLY A 536 -10.83 19.11 13.96
C GLY A 536 -10.43 19.16 12.50
N PRO A 537 -9.16 19.49 12.23
CA PRO A 537 -8.59 19.46 10.88
C PRO A 537 -8.66 18.06 10.27
N VAL A 538 -8.50 18.00 8.94
CA VAL A 538 -8.47 16.73 8.20
C VAL A 538 -7.13 16.60 7.49
N VAL A 539 -6.50 15.42 7.59
CA VAL A 539 -5.34 15.04 6.79
C VAL A 539 -5.83 14.44 5.48
N LEU A 540 -5.35 14.96 4.37
CA LEU A 540 -5.52 14.40 3.02
C LEU A 540 -4.25 13.68 2.59
N GLY A 541 -4.42 12.67 1.74
CA GLY A 541 -3.32 11.98 1.10
C GLY A 541 -3.81 11.05 0.01
N ARG A 542 -2.93 10.20 -0.47
CA ARG A 542 -3.28 9.14 -1.42
C ARG A 542 -2.47 7.87 -1.15
N ASP A 543 -2.83 6.79 -1.82
CA ASP A 543 -1.94 5.64 -1.95
C ASP A 543 -0.80 5.97 -2.92
N HIS A 544 0.36 5.36 -2.75
CA HIS A 544 1.42 5.43 -3.73
C HIS A 544 1.09 4.61 -5.00
N HIS A 545 0.27 3.59 -4.87
CA HIS A 545 -0.36 2.89 -6.01
C HIS A 545 -1.44 3.79 -6.65
N ASP A 546 -1.02 4.69 -7.52
CA ASP A 546 -1.87 5.76 -8.07
C ASP A 546 -1.52 6.09 -9.53
N VAL A 547 -2.26 7.02 -10.08
CA VAL A 547 -2.10 7.62 -11.42
C VAL A 547 -0.72 8.25 -11.59
N SER A 548 -0.28 9.00 -10.58
CA SER A 548 1.01 9.69 -10.50
C SER A 548 1.84 9.19 -9.32
N GLY A 549 3.07 9.67 -9.24
CA GLY A 549 3.95 9.47 -8.09
C GLY A 549 4.61 8.09 -8.01
N THR A 550 4.26 7.16 -8.87
CA THR A 550 4.86 5.81 -8.90
C THR A 550 5.24 5.42 -10.31
N ASP A 551 6.53 5.25 -10.52
CA ASP A 551 7.11 4.60 -11.69
C ASP A 551 7.49 3.16 -11.32
N SER A 552 6.72 2.21 -11.85
CA SER A 552 6.87 0.77 -11.63
C SER A 552 6.57 0.05 -12.95
N PRO A 553 7.60 -0.40 -13.68
CA PRO A 553 7.42 -0.92 -15.05
C PRO A 553 6.58 -2.19 -15.13
N PHE A 554 6.48 -2.93 -14.03
CA PHE A 554 5.70 -4.18 -13.97
C PHE A 554 4.38 -4.03 -13.23
N ARG A 555 4.00 -2.80 -12.82
CA ARG A 555 2.77 -2.56 -12.07
C ARG A 555 2.11 -1.24 -12.47
N GLU A 556 2.39 -0.11 -11.80
CA GLU A 556 1.67 1.16 -11.99
C GLU A 556 1.92 1.81 -13.35
N THR A 557 3.09 1.61 -13.94
CA THR A 557 3.44 2.12 -15.27
C THR A 557 3.54 1.02 -16.33
N SER A 558 3.02 -0.16 -16.06
CA SER A 558 3.06 -1.30 -16.99
C SER A 558 2.24 -1.08 -18.27
N ASN A 559 1.23 -0.20 -18.23
CA ASN A 559 0.46 0.19 -19.43
C ASN A 559 1.03 1.42 -20.17
N ILE A 560 2.30 1.75 -19.96
CA ILE A 560 3.03 2.77 -20.71
C ILE A 560 3.90 2.07 -21.74
N TYR A 561 3.49 2.15 -23.02
CA TYR A 561 4.05 1.32 -24.09
C TYR A 561 5.07 2.04 -24.99
N ASP A 562 5.45 3.27 -24.66
CA ASP A 562 6.41 4.06 -25.45
C ASP A 562 7.89 3.75 -25.12
N GLY A 563 8.15 2.78 -24.27
CA GLY A 563 9.48 2.39 -23.78
C GLY A 563 9.95 3.15 -22.54
N SER A 564 9.22 4.16 -22.11
CA SER A 564 9.59 4.99 -20.94
C SER A 564 9.09 4.43 -19.60
N ALA A 565 8.44 3.27 -19.57
CA ALA A 565 7.99 2.61 -18.33
C ALA A 565 9.12 2.38 -17.30
N PHE A 566 10.37 2.32 -17.76
CA PHE A 566 11.56 2.11 -16.92
C PHE A 566 12.22 3.40 -16.43
N THR A 567 11.63 4.57 -16.70
CA THR A 567 12.13 5.86 -16.19
C THR A 567 11.39 6.24 -14.91
N ALA A 568 12.04 7.02 -14.05
CA ALA A 568 11.49 7.47 -12.77
C ALA A 568 11.20 8.98 -12.73
N ASP A 569 11.14 9.63 -13.90
CA ASP A 569 10.97 11.08 -13.99
C ASP A 569 9.63 11.53 -13.41
N MET A 570 8.55 10.76 -13.62
CA MET A 570 7.23 11.10 -13.11
C MET A 570 7.21 11.12 -11.58
N ALA A 571 7.77 10.10 -10.91
CA ALA A 571 7.81 10.04 -9.46
C ALA A 571 8.63 11.19 -8.86
N VAL A 572 9.79 11.52 -9.46
CA VAL A 572 10.63 12.63 -9.00
C VAL A 572 9.95 13.99 -9.23
N GLN A 573 9.36 14.22 -10.40
CA GLN A 573 8.63 15.45 -10.70
C GLN A 573 7.37 15.60 -9.83
N ASN A 574 6.67 14.51 -9.56
CA ASN A 574 5.51 14.50 -8.66
C ASN A 574 5.92 14.95 -7.26
N PHE A 575 6.96 14.32 -6.68
CA PHE A 575 7.53 14.65 -5.38
C PHE A 575 7.93 16.13 -5.26
N ALA A 576 8.69 16.64 -6.24
CA ALA A 576 9.09 18.03 -6.26
C ALA A 576 7.89 18.98 -6.42
N GLY A 577 6.95 18.63 -7.30
CA GLY A 577 5.80 19.45 -7.59
C GLY A 577 4.82 19.55 -6.43
N ASP A 578 4.63 18.48 -5.65
CA ASP A 578 3.83 18.49 -4.43
C ASP A 578 4.47 19.38 -3.36
N ALA A 579 5.81 19.35 -3.26
CA ALA A 579 6.55 20.17 -2.31
C ALA A 579 6.26 21.67 -2.47
N PHE A 580 6.39 22.21 -3.67
CA PHE A 580 6.20 23.66 -3.88
C PHE A 580 4.76 24.06 -4.18
N ARG A 581 3.80 23.14 -4.04
CA ARG A 581 2.35 23.45 -4.10
C ARG A 581 1.63 23.34 -2.75
N GLY A 582 2.38 23.15 -1.68
CA GLY A 582 1.86 23.27 -0.32
C GLY A 582 1.44 21.97 0.34
N ALA A 583 1.97 20.83 -0.06
CA ALA A 583 1.87 19.60 0.72
C ALA A 583 2.49 19.81 2.12
N THR A 584 1.86 19.23 3.15
CA THR A 584 2.35 19.37 4.53
C THR A 584 3.60 18.51 4.76
N TRP A 585 3.66 17.34 4.15
CA TRP A 585 4.88 16.53 4.03
C TRP A 585 4.88 15.73 2.73
N ILE A 586 6.05 15.37 2.30
CA ILE A 586 6.27 14.62 1.06
C ILE A 586 7.27 13.50 1.27
N SER A 587 7.17 12.47 0.43
CA SER A 587 8.11 11.36 0.46
C SER A 587 8.44 10.85 -0.93
N LEU A 588 9.65 10.32 -1.09
CA LEU A 588 10.10 9.59 -2.27
C LEU A 588 10.87 8.34 -1.83
N HIS A 589 10.51 7.18 -2.37
CA HIS A 589 11.11 5.91 -2.00
C HIS A 589 11.59 5.14 -3.21
N ASN A 590 12.71 4.45 -3.07
CA ASN A 590 13.06 3.32 -3.91
C ASN A 590 12.55 2.04 -3.22
N GLY A 591 11.87 1.20 -3.97
CA GLY A 591 11.24 0.00 -3.45
C GLY A 591 9.75 0.16 -3.21
N GLY A 592 9.03 -0.94 -3.22
CA GLY A 592 7.56 -0.96 -3.08
C GLY A 592 7.00 -2.37 -3.20
N GLY A 593 5.73 -2.48 -3.58
CA GLY A 593 5.00 -3.75 -3.62
C GLY A 593 5.56 -4.83 -4.53
N VAL A 594 6.46 -4.50 -5.45
CA VAL A 594 7.16 -5.46 -6.33
C VAL A 594 8.63 -5.68 -5.94
N GLY A 595 9.06 -5.10 -4.82
CA GLY A 595 10.41 -5.29 -4.28
C GLY A 595 11.31 -4.07 -4.45
N TRP A 596 12.56 -4.27 -4.11
CA TRP A 596 13.60 -3.29 -4.09
C TRP A 596 14.28 -3.11 -5.41
N GLY A 597 14.65 -1.87 -5.72
CA GLY A 597 15.25 -1.52 -6.97
C GLY A 597 14.31 -1.56 -8.17
N GLU A 598 13.07 -2.00 -7.98
CA GLU A 598 12.10 -2.25 -9.05
C GLU A 598 11.08 -1.12 -9.20
N VAL A 599 11.03 -0.18 -8.24
CA VAL A 599 10.02 0.88 -8.22
C VAL A 599 10.54 2.14 -7.56
N MET A 600 10.20 3.29 -8.15
CA MET A 600 10.29 4.59 -7.51
C MET A 600 8.90 5.11 -7.23
N ASN A 601 8.61 5.41 -5.97
CA ASN A 601 7.28 5.86 -5.59
C ASN A 601 7.33 7.00 -4.58
N GLY A 602 6.33 7.85 -4.62
CA GLY A 602 6.21 8.99 -3.74
C GLY A 602 4.78 9.27 -3.35
N GLY A 603 4.62 10.01 -2.29
CA GLY A 603 3.35 10.46 -1.78
C GLY A 603 3.47 11.68 -0.91
N PHE A 604 2.33 12.13 -0.44
CA PHE A 604 2.21 13.32 0.37
C PHE A 604 1.18 13.11 1.49
N GLY A 605 1.26 13.97 2.50
CA GLY A 605 0.16 14.28 3.39
C GLY A 605 -0.08 15.79 3.37
N MET A 606 -1.34 16.19 3.49
CA MET A 606 -1.76 17.59 3.51
C MET A 606 -2.79 17.79 4.60
N LEU A 607 -2.49 18.66 5.54
CA LEU A 607 -3.46 19.12 6.53
C LEU A 607 -4.30 20.25 5.96
N ILE A 608 -5.62 20.14 6.07
CA ILE A 608 -6.57 21.22 5.83
C ILE A 608 -7.26 21.59 7.16
N ASP A 609 -7.36 22.88 7.42
CA ASP A 609 -7.74 23.44 8.73
C ASP A 609 -8.92 24.43 8.68
N GLY A 610 -9.58 24.53 7.53
CA GLY A 610 -10.69 25.46 7.31
C GLY A 610 -10.25 26.84 6.82
N SER A 611 -8.94 27.09 6.68
CA SER A 611 -8.44 28.40 6.25
C SER A 611 -8.52 28.60 4.73
N ALA A 612 -8.50 29.85 4.31
CA ALA A 612 -8.38 30.22 2.89
C ALA A 612 -7.03 29.78 2.30
N ASP A 613 -5.99 29.73 3.12
CA ASP A 613 -4.69 29.21 2.70
C ASP A 613 -4.72 27.71 2.41
N ALA A 614 -5.39 26.92 3.26
CA ALA A 614 -5.61 25.50 3.00
C ALA A 614 -6.39 25.28 1.70
N GLU A 615 -7.43 26.11 1.42
CA GLU A 615 -8.18 26.05 0.15
C GLU A 615 -7.27 26.37 -1.06
N ARG A 616 -6.43 27.37 -0.98
CA ARG A 616 -5.46 27.72 -2.03
C ARG A 616 -4.51 26.54 -2.32
N ARG A 617 -3.95 25.96 -1.26
CA ARG A 617 -2.98 24.86 -1.37
C ARG A 617 -3.62 23.58 -1.92
N LEU A 618 -4.76 23.16 -1.39
CA LEU A 618 -5.42 21.93 -1.85
C LEU A 618 -5.79 22.00 -3.34
N LYS A 619 -6.27 23.14 -3.83
CA LYS A 619 -6.60 23.31 -5.25
C LYS A 619 -5.35 23.19 -6.15
N SER A 620 -4.26 23.82 -5.76
CA SER A 620 -3.02 23.78 -6.54
C SER A 620 -2.38 22.38 -6.53
N MET A 621 -2.27 21.79 -5.34
CA MET A 621 -1.53 20.55 -5.15
C MET A 621 -2.29 19.34 -5.71
N LEU A 622 -3.58 19.18 -5.39
CA LEU A 622 -4.37 18.04 -5.87
C LEU A 622 -4.61 18.08 -7.38
N HIS A 623 -4.71 19.29 -7.97
CA HIS A 623 -4.75 19.41 -9.43
C HIS A 623 -3.46 18.91 -10.09
N TRP A 624 -2.32 19.30 -9.55
CA TRP A 624 -1.01 18.87 -10.05
C TRP A 624 -0.79 17.38 -9.87
N ASP A 625 -0.99 16.88 -8.67
CA ASP A 625 -0.65 15.50 -8.29
C ASP A 625 -1.27 14.46 -9.24
N VAL A 626 -2.52 14.66 -9.65
CA VAL A 626 -3.19 13.75 -10.59
C VAL A 626 -2.79 14.05 -12.05
N ASN A 627 -2.83 15.31 -12.46
CA ASN A 627 -2.65 15.67 -13.87
C ASN A 627 -1.20 15.45 -14.37
N ASN A 628 -0.21 15.43 -13.48
CA ASN A 628 1.14 15.00 -13.83
C ASN A 628 1.17 13.58 -14.40
N GLY A 629 0.49 12.64 -13.77
CA GLY A 629 0.39 11.26 -14.24
C GLY A 629 -0.45 11.11 -15.50
N ILE A 630 -1.56 11.84 -15.60
CA ILE A 630 -2.39 11.82 -16.82
C ILE A 630 -1.57 12.37 -18.02
N ALA A 631 -0.83 13.46 -17.85
CA ALA A 631 0.04 14.02 -18.87
C ALA A 631 1.10 13.01 -19.35
N ARG A 632 1.72 12.28 -18.40
CA ARG A 632 2.68 11.21 -18.67
C ARG A 632 2.07 10.08 -19.50
N ARG A 633 0.85 9.63 -19.14
CA ARG A 633 0.13 8.57 -19.83
C ARG A 633 -0.39 9.03 -21.21
N SER A 634 -0.85 10.27 -21.30
CA SER A 634 -1.23 10.90 -22.57
C SER A 634 -0.05 10.97 -23.55
N TRP A 635 1.14 11.39 -23.07
CA TRP A 635 2.34 11.44 -23.91
C TRP A 635 2.75 10.07 -24.42
N ALA A 636 2.48 9.02 -23.66
CA ALA A 636 2.66 7.62 -24.07
C ALA A 636 1.57 7.11 -25.03
N ARG A 637 0.62 7.94 -25.42
CA ARG A 637 -0.50 7.65 -26.35
C ARG A 637 -1.59 6.74 -25.76
N ASN A 638 -1.77 6.74 -24.43
CA ASN A 638 -2.92 6.09 -23.83
C ASN A 638 -4.19 6.90 -24.12
N GLU A 639 -5.14 6.34 -24.85
CA GLU A 639 -6.35 7.04 -25.35
C GLU A 639 -7.17 7.69 -24.23
N GLY A 640 -7.43 6.95 -23.14
CA GLY A 640 -8.14 7.48 -21.97
C GLY A 640 -7.45 8.68 -21.35
N ALA A 641 -6.11 8.66 -21.29
CA ALA A 641 -5.32 9.77 -20.77
C ALA A 641 -5.29 10.98 -21.71
N GLU A 642 -5.26 10.77 -23.01
CA GLU A 642 -5.41 11.87 -23.98
C GLU A 642 -6.78 12.55 -23.83
N TRP A 643 -7.83 11.77 -23.66
CA TRP A 643 -9.17 12.28 -23.40
C TRP A 643 -9.21 13.07 -22.08
N ALA A 644 -8.71 12.48 -21.00
CA ALA A 644 -8.76 13.07 -19.67
C ALA A 644 -7.95 14.37 -19.58
N ILE A 645 -6.76 14.44 -20.20
CA ILE A 645 -5.94 15.66 -20.14
C ILE A 645 -6.52 16.79 -21.00
N ARG A 646 -7.20 16.49 -22.13
CA ARG A 646 -7.94 17.49 -22.91
C ARG A 646 -9.05 18.12 -22.07
N ARG A 647 -9.85 17.29 -21.38
CA ARG A 647 -10.88 17.74 -20.45
C ARG A 647 -10.29 18.60 -19.33
N ALA A 648 -9.15 18.20 -18.74
CA ALA A 648 -8.49 19.00 -17.72
C ALA A 648 -8.00 20.36 -18.23
N MET A 649 -7.52 20.45 -19.48
CA MET A 649 -7.15 21.72 -20.12
C MET A 649 -8.37 22.63 -20.40
N GLU A 650 -9.53 22.05 -20.68
CA GLU A 650 -10.79 22.81 -20.84
C GLU A 650 -11.27 23.37 -19.49
N GLN A 651 -11.13 22.60 -18.41
CA GLN A 651 -11.52 23.00 -17.05
C GLN A 651 -10.56 24.02 -16.41
N GLU A 652 -9.26 23.93 -16.72
CA GLU A 652 -8.24 24.86 -16.24
C GLU A 652 -7.44 25.43 -17.44
N PRO A 653 -7.83 26.59 -17.96
CA PRO A 653 -7.21 27.18 -19.17
C PRO A 653 -5.73 27.51 -19.05
N ARG A 654 -5.17 27.58 -17.81
CA ARG A 654 -3.74 27.77 -17.59
C ARG A 654 -2.94 26.46 -17.76
N LEU A 655 -3.60 25.32 -17.72
CA LEU A 655 -2.98 24.02 -18.01
C LEU A 655 -2.70 23.93 -19.52
N LYS A 656 -1.47 23.70 -19.88
CA LYS A 656 -1.02 23.52 -21.26
C LYS A 656 -0.16 22.28 -21.33
N VAL A 657 -0.69 21.20 -21.85
CA VAL A 657 0.00 19.91 -21.97
C VAL A 657 0.34 19.66 -23.45
N THR A 658 1.55 19.22 -23.70
CA THR A 658 1.96 18.78 -25.04
C THR A 658 1.22 17.49 -25.40
N MET A 659 0.44 17.53 -26.47
CA MET A 659 -0.30 16.36 -26.95
C MET A 659 0.53 15.57 -27.95
N PRO A 660 0.48 14.23 -27.92
CA PRO A 660 1.16 13.41 -28.91
C PRO A 660 0.46 13.53 -30.28
N ALA A 661 1.25 13.46 -31.35
CA ALA A 661 0.75 13.17 -32.68
C ALA A 661 0.89 11.66 -32.96
N HIS A 662 -0.13 11.08 -33.55
CA HIS A 662 -0.10 9.66 -33.91
C HIS A 662 0.47 9.50 -35.32
N ALA A 663 1.46 8.64 -35.46
CA ALA A 663 2.04 8.30 -36.75
C ALA A 663 1.19 7.22 -37.47
N ASP A 664 1.16 7.27 -38.79
CA ASP A 664 0.55 6.22 -39.58
C ASP A 664 1.43 4.97 -39.56
N ASP A 665 0.86 3.85 -39.08
CA ASP A 665 1.58 2.58 -38.96
C ASP A 665 2.09 2.06 -40.32
N ALA A 666 1.31 2.28 -41.41
CA ALA A 666 1.74 1.89 -42.73
C ALA A 666 2.90 2.75 -43.27
N LEU A 667 3.05 3.97 -42.78
CA LEU A 667 4.20 4.80 -43.06
C LEU A 667 5.45 4.28 -42.31
N ILE A 668 5.30 3.95 -41.01
CA ILE A 668 6.41 3.44 -40.17
C ILE A 668 6.93 2.09 -40.68
N GLN A 669 6.01 1.18 -41.07
CA GLN A 669 6.38 -0.13 -41.62
C GLN A 669 7.14 -0.06 -42.94
N ARG A 670 7.04 1.06 -43.68
CA ARG A 670 7.74 1.29 -44.95
C ARG A 670 9.08 2.01 -44.79
N ALA A 671 9.31 2.64 -43.65
CA ALA A 671 10.56 3.35 -43.34
C ALA A 671 11.64 2.38 -42.80
#